data_901cb880ee2a7763bb162e24b2907f83
#
_entry.id   901cb880ee2a7763bb162e24b2907f83
#
_cell.length_a   1.000
_cell.length_b   1.000
_cell.length_c   1.000
_cell.angle_alpha   90.00
_cell.angle_beta   90.00
_cell.angle_gamma   90.00
#
_symmetry.space_group_name_H-M   'P 1'
#
loop_
_entity.id
_entity.type
_entity.pdbx_description
1 polymer ?
#
loop_
_entity_poly.entity_id
_entity_poly.type
_entity_poly.pdbx_seq_one_letter_code
_entity_poly.pdbx_strand_id
1 'polypeptide(L)'
;MNHENFVGASMRMYAREPVFQNLPERVAESRISRFTAALETFTGERFADYPELHAYSTREFRRFWQCFLQWTDGMAWGGAAEPVCVGDECETARFFPNVELNYAQSVLGRKIAPDDSPALTARYADGRRETMTRGELRERVARLACSLNELGLRPGDRVVAMMRNDAHAIVTALAVTALGATLSTAAPETGVQAILDRFEPLEPRMLFAHTTQRSFDTAGSLASHVAAVAAALPTLTNVVCLDETPLPSTVSQPQHSLRDLIVQGDAARFEWRRFPFNHPLFIMFSSGTTGKPKCIVHGAGGTLLEHLKEHQLHSDLGPGDKLYFHTSCSWMMWNWQLSVLASGAEIVTYDGPVAEVDTLWRLVADERVTVFGTSPAYLKMCEDAGLKPGEQFGLDALRAMMSTGAVLYDSQFEWVRAYVKPLQLQSISGGTDIIGCFVLGNPNLPVYSGEAQCKSLGLDVQAWNEGKPTSMTGELVCVNPFPSRPLGFFGDADGSRFHAAYFKANPGVWTHGDIIEFSAQGSARLHGRSDGVLNVRGINVSPGEIYRIVSSIGEINQSMVVAQTAHDGSGSGQRVVLLLVLRRGAKMSAALASRVRRELMLQGSAALVPDVIAEVEALPVTHNGKPSEAAARDAVNGLPVRNLSSLANPGCVEKISAHPALARTRRELPEPGELAEQVEVYLCALWEQLFSFAPVSLDDNFFELGGHSLLAAQMLAEIRLATGRTLPLATLIIAPTIARLAAVITGERAQDTHPNIVPMRAGRGRPVFMLHSITGSVMECLTLAGALENERPVYGLQARGLDGEEEPQRSVEEMARVYVQQMRAVQPSGPYALVGYSFGGLVAFEIAQQLVAAGEKIELLCLLDTYVDERYLPWHEWLSFQCEVMAERVRAFRTLSTRSRVAYMKERVFGAADRIRMRLGKMAARPAADTQGLPPALRQVRESMRVAMATYRPRRYLGSPIVYVRASAREGGQGDPLPAWQRVANSGLLVKTIDGAHTDLVVEPHLATVADTLARRLAGA
;
A
#
# COMPACT_ATOMS: atom_id res chain seq x y z
N MET A 1 -31.46 -30.66 21.23
CA MET A 1 -30.00 -30.77 21.38
C MET A 1 -29.41 -29.60 20.64
N ASN A 2 -29.00 -28.70 21.37
CA ASN A 2 -28.47 -27.38 21.33
C ASN A 2 -27.86 -26.83 20.03
N HIS A 3 -28.45 -25.69 19.65
CA HIS A 3 -28.02 -24.76 18.60
C HIS A 3 -26.64 -24.07 18.88
N GLU A 4 -26.04 -24.31 20.03
CA GLU A 4 -24.78 -23.64 20.46
C GLU A 4 -23.48 -24.29 19.94
N ASN A 5 -23.54 -25.48 19.35
CA ASN A 5 -22.35 -26.22 18.88
C ASN A 5 -22.03 -26.02 17.39
N PHE A 6 -22.80 -25.22 16.65
CA PHE A 6 -22.56 -24.99 15.22
C PHE A 6 -21.92 -23.61 14.91
N VAL A 7 -21.92 -22.69 15.88
CA VAL A 7 -21.27 -21.37 15.73
C VAL A 7 -19.77 -21.42 16.09
N GLY A 8 -19.32 -22.45 16.79
CA GLY A 8 -17.94 -22.61 17.22
C GLY A 8 -16.96 -23.21 16.20
N ALA A 9 -17.44 -23.73 15.08
CA ALA A 9 -16.61 -24.40 14.07
C ALA A 9 -16.25 -23.55 12.84
N SER A 10 -16.93 -22.41 12.65
CA SER A 10 -16.72 -21.52 11.48
C SER A 10 -15.79 -20.32 11.76
N MET A 11 -15.24 -20.19 12.97
CA MET A 11 -14.27 -19.15 13.36
C MET A 11 -12.89 -19.73 13.77
N ARG A 12 -12.47 -20.81 13.18
CA ARG A 12 -11.05 -21.15 13.12
C ARG A 12 -10.44 -20.53 11.86
N MET A 13 -10.46 -19.20 11.77
CA MET A 13 -9.35 -18.49 11.16
C MET A 13 -8.11 -18.96 11.90
N TYR A 14 -7.12 -19.46 11.19
CA TYR A 14 -5.81 -19.85 11.75
C TYR A 14 -5.36 -18.72 12.66
N ALA A 15 -5.30 -18.95 13.97
CA ALA A 15 -4.72 -17.99 14.90
C ALA A 15 -3.26 -17.83 14.45
N ARG A 16 -2.93 -16.72 13.82
CA ARG A 16 -1.56 -16.41 13.42
C ARG A 16 -0.71 -16.42 14.69
N GLU A 17 0.30 -17.27 14.72
CA GLU A 17 1.23 -17.29 15.84
C GLU A 17 2.05 -16.00 15.86
N PRO A 18 2.19 -15.32 16.99
CA PRO A 18 3.02 -14.14 17.08
C PRO A 18 4.50 -14.53 16.89
N VAL A 19 5.25 -13.67 16.20
CA VAL A 19 6.70 -13.85 16.06
C VAL A 19 7.45 -13.55 17.36
N PHE A 20 6.84 -12.76 18.25
CA PHE A 20 7.35 -12.45 19.58
C PHE A 20 6.24 -12.01 20.53
N GLN A 21 6.39 -12.32 21.82
CA GLN A 21 5.57 -11.81 22.91
C GLN A 21 6.43 -11.72 24.18
N ASN A 22 6.28 -10.62 24.92
CA ASN A 22 6.93 -10.46 26.22
C ASN A 22 6.34 -11.41 27.27
N LEU A 23 7.17 -11.81 28.23
CA LEU A 23 6.74 -12.60 29.38
C LEU A 23 5.77 -11.79 30.27
N PRO A 24 4.83 -12.47 30.97
CA PRO A 24 3.84 -11.81 31.83
C PRO A 24 4.45 -10.87 32.87
N GLU A 25 5.58 -11.25 33.45
CA GLU A 25 6.29 -10.44 34.46
C GLU A 25 6.76 -9.11 33.83
N ARG A 26 7.32 -9.15 32.63
CA ARG A 26 7.75 -7.97 31.91
C ARG A 26 6.57 -7.06 31.55
N VAL A 27 5.45 -7.67 31.16
CA VAL A 27 4.19 -6.94 30.87
C VAL A 27 3.71 -6.22 32.12
N ALA A 28 3.69 -6.88 33.27
CA ALA A 28 3.23 -6.31 34.55
C ALA A 28 4.11 -5.13 35.02
N GLU A 29 5.42 -5.19 34.74
CA GLU A 29 6.39 -4.17 35.12
C GLU A 29 6.51 -3.03 34.10
N SER A 30 5.88 -3.15 32.94
CA SER A 30 5.98 -2.14 31.87
C SER A 30 5.42 -0.78 32.30
N ARG A 31 5.96 0.29 31.74
CA ARG A 31 5.49 1.66 32.02
C ARG A 31 4.05 1.89 31.60
N ILE A 32 3.62 1.25 30.50
CA ILE A 32 2.22 1.34 30.07
C ILE A 32 1.29 0.67 31.09
N SER A 33 1.67 -0.47 31.69
CA SER A 33 0.87 -1.10 32.75
C SER A 33 0.79 -0.23 34.00
N ARG A 34 1.91 0.42 34.41
CA ARG A 34 1.93 1.38 35.51
C ARG A 34 1.08 2.61 35.23
N PHE A 35 1.15 3.14 34.00
CA PHE A 35 0.32 4.27 33.58
C PHE A 35 -1.17 3.88 33.55
N THR A 36 -1.50 2.70 33.06
CA THR A 36 -2.89 2.19 33.04
C THR A 36 -3.46 2.17 34.45
N ALA A 37 -2.73 1.62 35.42
CA ALA A 37 -3.15 1.63 36.83
C ALA A 37 -3.31 3.04 37.43
N ALA A 38 -2.43 3.98 37.05
CA ALA A 38 -2.56 5.38 37.44
C ALA A 38 -3.80 6.04 36.80
N LEU A 39 -4.06 5.78 35.52
CA LEU A 39 -5.23 6.29 34.80
C LEU A 39 -6.53 5.70 35.40
N GLU A 40 -6.57 4.41 35.71
CA GLU A 40 -7.70 3.78 36.41
C GLU A 40 -7.99 4.44 37.75
N THR A 41 -6.94 4.75 38.52
CA THR A 41 -7.06 5.46 39.80
C THR A 41 -7.57 6.88 39.60
N PHE A 42 -7.07 7.57 38.58
CA PHE A 42 -7.45 8.95 38.27
C PHE A 42 -8.90 9.07 37.79
N THR A 43 -9.37 8.09 37.02
CA THR A 43 -10.68 8.12 36.38
C THR A 43 -11.78 7.38 37.15
N GLY A 44 -11.41 6.35 37.92
CA GLY A 44 -12.33 5.39 38.53
C GLY A 44 -12.81 4.31 37.56
N GLU A 45 -12.39 4.31 36.32
CA GLU A 45 -12.71 3.30 35.33
C GLU A 45 -11.68 2.16 35.34
N ARG A 46 -12.00 1.00 34.76
CA ARG A 46 -11.12 -0.15 34.59
C ARG A 46 -11.01 -0.49 33.12
N PHE A 47 -9.84 -0.95 32.71
CA PHE A 47 -9.55 -1.33 31.33
C PHE A 47 -9.11 -2.79 31.26
N ALA A 48 -9.91 -3.64 30.63
CA ALA A 48 -9.63 -5.08 30.55
C ALA A 48 -8.44 -5.38 29.60
N ASP A 49 -8.28 -4.56 28.56
CA ASP A 49 -7.27 -4.75 27.53
C ASP A 49 -6.84 -3.42 26.89
N TYR A 50 -5.91 -3.50 25.91
CA TYR A 50 -5.44 -2.33 25.21
C TYR A 50 -6.51 -1.66 24.32
N PRO A 51 -7.37 -2.36 23.58
CA PRO A 51 -8.49 -1.78 22.85
C PRO A 51 -9.38 -0.89 23.73
N GLU A 52 -9.73 -1.32 24.95
CA GLU A 52 -10.54 -0.52 25.88
C GLU A 52 -9.79 0.71 26.37
N LEU A 53 -8.51 0.56 26.73
CA LEU A 53 -7.64 1.67 27.11
C LEU A 53 -7.52 2.69 25.97
N HIS A 54 -7.28 2.22 24.74
CA HIS A 54 -7.18 3.07 23.57
C HIS A 54 -8.50 3.81 23.29
N ALA A 55 -9.63 3.09 23.30
CA ALA A 55 -10.95 3.69 23.09
C ALA A 55 -11.28 4.77 24.14
N TYR A 56 -10.89 4.55 25.40
CA TYR A 56 -10.98 5.58 26.44
C TYR A 56 -10.10 6.78 26.12
N SER A 57 -8.84 6.54 25.79
CA SER A 57 -7.84 7.58 25.51
C SER A 57 -8.23 8.54 24.39
N THR A 58 -9.05 8.06 23.45
CA THR A 58 -9.55 8.85 22.30
C THR A 58 -10.89 9.52 22.60
N ARG A 59 -11.82 8.80 23.24
CA ARG A 59 -13.13 9.34 23.62
C ARG A 59 -13.01 10.43 24.71
N GLU A 60 -12.24 10.14 25.74
CA GLU A 60 -11.99 11.02 26.89
C GLU A 60 -10.59 11.66 26.80
N PHE A 61 -10.17 12.08 25.59
CA PHE A 61 -8.80 12.50 25.33
C PHE A 61 -8.32 13.63 26.26
N ARG A 62 -9.21 14.52 26.74
CA ARG A 62 -8.85 15.57 27.69
C ARG A 62 -8.42 14.97 29.02
N ARG A 63 -9.18 14.03 29.58
CA ARG A 63 -8.83 13.36 30.83
C ARG A 63 -7.57 12.49 30.70
N PHE A 64 -7.43 11.82 29.57
CA PHE A 64 -6.23 11.05 29.25
C PHE A 64 -4.97 11.91 29.24
N TRP A 65 -4.97 13.01 28.47
CA TRP A 65 -3.82 13.91 28.37
C TRP A 65 -3.53 14.65 29.67
N GLN A 66 -4.55 15.00 30.47
CA GLN A 66 -4.40 15.59 31.79
C GLN A 66 -3.68 14.61 32.74
N CYS A 67 -4.15 13.35 32.79
CA CYS A 67 -3.53 12.32 33.62
C CYS A 67 -2.09 12.07 33.18
N PHE A 68 -1.83 11.96 31.87
CA PHE A 68 -0.49 11.72 31.35
C PHE A 68 0.48 12.87 31.63
N LEU A 69 0.06 14.13 31.47
CA LEU A 69 0.86 15.29 31.85
C LEU A 69 1.26 15.29 33.31
N GLN A 70 0.33 14.88 34.19
CA GLN A 70 0.58 14.82 35.64
C GLN A 70 1.42 13.59 36.06
N TRP A 71 1.27 12.50 35.33
CA TRP A 71 1.95 11.23 35.64
C TRP A 71 3.43 11.22 35.19
N THR A 72 3.73 11.84 34.02
CA THR A 72 5.10 11.82 33.52
C THR A 72 6.02 12.75 34.29
N ASP A 73 7.14 12.22 34.79
CA ASP A 73 8.22 13.04 35.38
C ASP A 73 9.11 13.71 34.32
N GLY A 74 8.94 13.32 33.04
CA GLY A 74 9.73 13.82 31.90
C GLY A 74 9.45 15.25 31.48
N MET A 75 8.45 15.91 32.06
CA MET A 75 8.05 17.24 31.68
C MET A 75 8.05 18.19 32.89
N ALA A 76 8.97 19.16 32.89
CA ALA A 76 9.04 20.21 33.89
C ALA A 76 8.15 21.39 33.48
N TRP A 77 6.92 21.40 33.97
CA TRP A 77 5.93 22.42 33.64
C TRP A 77 5.48 23.27 34.83
N GLY A 78 4.79 24.39 34.54
CA GLY A 78 4.14 25.27 35.48
C GLY A 78 2.86 25.86 34.91
N GLY A 79 2.17 26.70 35.72
CA GLY A 79 0.85 27.21 35.36
C GLY A 79 -0.28 26.25 35.76
N ALA A 80 -1.40 26.30 35.03
CA ALA A 80 -2.58 25.44 35.28
C ALA A 80 -2.81 24.49 34.13
N ALA A 81 -3.04 23.19 34.46
CA ALA A 81 -3.35 22.16 33.45
C ALA A 81 -4.74 22.32 32.80
N GLU A 82 -5.59 23.14 33.37
CA GLU A 82 -6.94 23.45 32.87
C GLU A 82 -7.00 24.80 32.14
N PRO A 83 -7.77 24.93 31.05
CA PRO A 83 -8.38 23.82 30.32
C PRO A 83 -7.35 22.97 29.57
N VAL A 84 -7.58 21.67 29.51
CA VAL A 84 -6.66 20.73 28.83
C VAL A 84 -6.62 20.95 27.32
N CYS A 85 -7.79 21.20 26.74
CA CYS A 85 -7.91 21.51 25.32
C CYS A 85 -9.08 22.46 25.07
N VAL A 86 -8.83 23.50 24.29
CA VAL A 86 -9.85 24.44 23.81
C VAL A 86 -10.16 24.10 22.36
N GLY A 87 -11.45 23.84 22.07
CA GLY A 87 -11.93 23.37 20.77
C GLY A 87 -12.00 21.84 20.66
N ASP A 88 -12.88 21.38 19.78
CA ASP A 88 -13.17 19.96 19.53
C ASP A 88 -12.74 19.51 18.12
N GLU A 89 -12.45 20.45 17.24
CA GLU A 89 -12.01 20.16 15.87
C GLU A 89 -10.50 19.96 15.82
N CYS A 90 -10.06 18.90 15.15
CA CYS A 90 -8.65 18.58 15.00
C CYS A 90 -7.84 19.76 14.42
N GLU A 91 -8.41 20.51 13.50
CA GLU A 91 -7.74 21.62 12.82
C GLU A 91 -7.43 22.81 13.72
N THR A 92 -8.32 23.13 14.65
CA THR A 92 -8.27 24.40 15.41
C THR A 92 -7.98 24.23 16.90
N ALA A 93 -8.08 23.00 17.41
CA ALA A 93 -7.90 22.71 18.83
C ALA A 93 -6.53 23.13 19.37
N ARG A 94 -6.51 23.66 20.60
CA ARG A 94 -5.29 24.09 21.31
C ARG A 94 -5.20 23.41 22.65
N PHE A 95 -4.12 22.66 22.86
CA PHE A 95 -3.86 21.98 24.12
C PHE A 95 -3.15 22.87 25.12
N PHE A 96 -3.49 22.73 26.39
CA PHE A 96 -2.85 23.30 27.56
C PHE A 96 -2.49 24.78 27.44
N PRO A 97 -3.45 25.66 27.17
CA PRO A 97 -3.18 27.07 26.90
C PRO A 97 -2.57 27.81 28.09
N ASN A 98 -2.73 27.30 29.34
CA ASN A 98 -2.25 27.87 30.57
C ASN A 98 -1.02 27.16 31.14
N VAL A 99 -0.45 26.17 30.40
CA VAL A 99 0.79 25.49 30.80
C VAL A 99 1.99 26.16 30.16
N GLU A 100 3.03 26.32 30.96
CA GLU A 100 4.33 26.84 30.55
C GLU A 100 5.43 25.81 30.84
N LEU A 101 6.40 25.68 29.94
CA LEU A 101 7.54 24.78 30.07
C LEU A 101 8.76 25.32 29.34
N ASN A 102 9.92 24.78 29.69
CA ASN A 102 11.12 24.88 28.85
C ASN A 102 11.46 23.46 28.34
N TYR A 103 11.50 23.29 27.03
CA TYR A 103 11.77 21.99 26.41
C TYR A 103 13.12 21.42 26.88
N ALA A 104 14.20 22.20 26.76
CA ALA A 104 15.54 21.77 27.15
C ALA A 104 15.67 21.50 28.65
N GLN A 105 15.00 22.31 29.49
CA GLN A 105 14.95 22.07 30.95
C GLN A 105 14.25 20.73 31.25
N SER A 106 13.21 20.40 30.53
CA SER A 106 12.48 19.13 30.69
C SER A 106 13.36 17.95 30.27
N VAL A 107 13.97 18.04 29.07
CA VAL A 107 14.87 17.02 28.52
C VAL A 107 16.05 16.73 29.46
N LEU A 108 16.57 17.75 30.14
CA LEU A 108 17.71 17.68 31.08
C LEU A 108 17.26 17.61 32.56
N GLY A 109 15.99 17.26 32.83
CA GLY A 109 15.40 17.30 34.15
C GLY A 109 16.10 16.43 35.19
N ARG A 110 16.28 16.96 36.43
CA ARG A 110 16.94 16.25 37.55
C ARG A 110 16.03 15.25 38.25
N LYS A 111 14.73 15.35 38.07
CA LYS A 111 13.78 14.41 38.68
C LYS A 111 13.82 13.02 38.05
N ILE A 112 14.23 12.95 36.77
CA ILE A 112 14.16 11.71 35.95
C ILE A 112 15.36 10.80 36.24
N ALA A 113 16.55 11.37 36.32
CA ALA A 113 17.79 10.65 36.59
C ALA A 113 18.83 11.60 37.23
N PRO A 114 19.76 11.05 38.05
CA PRO A 114 20.82 11.80 38.71
C PRO A 114 21.79 12.47 37.74
N ASP A 115 22.51 13.47 38.20
CA ASP A 115 23.46 14.24 37.38
C ASP A 115 24.66 13.43 36.89
N ASP A 116 25.05 12.37 37.63
CA ASP A 116 26.14 11.43 37.30
C ASP A 116 25.73 10.32 36.32
N SER A 117 24.43 10.17 36.04
CA SER A 117 23.95 9.15 35.11
C SER A 117 24.31 9.51 33.65
N PRO A 118 24.59 8.49 32.80
CA PRO A 118 24.86 8.69 31.38
C PRO A 118 23.69 9.39 30.66
N ALA A 119 24.00 10.33 29.78
CA ALA A 119 23.04 11.00 28.94
C ALA A 119 23.30 10.77 27.45
N LEU A 120 24.57 10.88 27.06
CA LEU A 120 24.97 10.85 25.65
C LEU A 120 26.26 10.07 25.48
N THR A 121 26.24 9.17 24.50
CA THR A 121 27.43 8.56 23.90
C THR A 121 27.48 8.92 22.42
N ALA A 122 28.49 9.69 22.00
CA ALA A 122 28.72 10.00 20.60
C ALA A 122 29.85 9.12 20.04
N ARG A 123 29.58 8.44 18.91
CA ARG A 123 30.52 7.59 18.18
C ARG A 123 30.83 8.25 16.84
N TYR A 124 32.07 8.13 16.39
CA TYR A 124 32.53 8.73 15.15
C TYR A 124 33.17 7.67 14.24
N ALA A 125 33.12 7.88 12.92
CA ALA A 125 33.69 6.96 11.95
C ALA A 125 35.24 6.77 12.10
N ASP A 126 35.92 7.74 12.69
CA ASP A 126 37.36 7.67 13.00
C ASP A 126 37.71 6.85 14.26
N GLY A 127 36.69 6.25 14.89
CA GLY A 127 36.85 5.44 16.11
C GLY A 127 36.75 6.25 17.41
N ARG A 128 36.69 7.59 17.37
CA ARG A 128 36.51 8.40 18.58
C ARG A 128 35.18 8.04 19.28
N ARG A 129 35.21 8.16 20.61
CA ARG A 129 34.07 7.97 21.48
C ARG A 129 34.06 9.08 22.53
N GLU A 130 32.96 9.83 22.58
CA GLU A 130 32.73 10.87 23.59
C GLU A 130 31.47 10.51 24.42
N THR A 131 31.59 10.70 25.73
CA THR A 131 30.45 10.46 26.64
C THR A 131 30.20 11.70 27.48
N MET A 132 28.93 11.94 27.81
CA MET A 132 28.54 12.98 28.74
C MET A 132 27.52 12.43 29.74
N THR A 133 27.72 12.78 30.99
CA THR A 133 26.70 12.64 32.02
C THR A 133 25.61 13.70 31.86
N ARG A 134 24.49 13.52 32.53
CA ARG A 134 23.38 14.49 32.54
C ARG A 134 23.81 15.85 33.08
N GLY A 135 24.62 15.86 34.13
CA GLY A 135 25.19 17.06 34.73
C GLY A 135 26.07 17.83 33.75
N GLU A 136 27.00 17.12 33.10
CA GLU A 136 27.91 17.72 32.10
C GLU A 136 27.15 18.26 30.88
N LEU A 137 26.18 17.52 30.38
CA LEU A 137 25.36 17.98 29.27
C LEU A 137 24.57 19.23 29.65
N ARG A 138 23.94 19.24 30.81
CA ARG A 138 23.20 20.40 31.35
C ARG A 138 24.11 21.62 31.49
N GLU A 139 25.30 21.44 32.02
CA GLU A 139 26.26 22.53 32.20
C GLU A 139 26.71 23.10 30.84
N ARG A 140 27.09 22.26 29.88
CA ARG A 140 27.48 22.71 28.53
C ARG A 140 26.33 23.46 27.83
N VAL A 141 25.12 22.97 27.94
CA VAL A 141 23.91 23.60 27.37
C VAL A 141 23.66 24.97 28.02
N ALA A 142 23.74 25.06 29.34
CA ALA A 142 23.55 26.33 30.06
C ALA A 142 24.62 27.37 29.72
N ARG A 143 25.92 26.95 29.64
CA ARG A 143 27.01 27.82 29.21
C ARG A 143 26.80 28.36 27.80
N LEU A 144 26.50 27.45 26.83
CA LEU A 144 26.26 27.87 25.46
C LEU A 144 25.05 28.81 25.38
N ALA A 145 23.94 28.49 26.04
CA ALA A 145 22.75 29.33 26.05
C ALA A 145 23.03 30.74 26.65
N CYS A 146 23.86 30.82 27.69
CA CYS A 146 24.31 32.12 28.24
C CYS A 146 25.02 32.97 27.17
N SER A 147 26.03 32.39 26.49
CA SER A 147 26.77 33.09 25.43
C SER A 147 25.90 33.45 24.23
N LEU A 148 24.98 32.59 23.81
CA LEU A 148 24.05 32.88 22.72
C LEU A 148 23.08 34.03 23.06
N ASN A 149 22.64 34.10 24.32
CA ASN A 149 21.86 35.22 24.80
C ASN A 149 22.66 36.55 24.79
N GLU A 150 23.95 36.52 25.12
CA GLU A 150 24.86 37.66 25.02
C GLU A 150 25.07 38.08 23.56
N LEU A 151 25.13 37.14 22.62
CA LEU A 151 25.15 37.37 21.16
C LEU A 151 23.79 37.87 20.60
N GLY A 152 22.79 38.03 21.45
CA GLY A 152 21.53 38.61 21.09
C GLY A 152 20.47 37.66 20.56
N LEU A 153 20.60 36.36 20.75
CA LEU A 153 19.56 35.39 20.44
C LEU A 153 18.39 35.57 21.44
N ARG A 154 17.16 35.64 20.92
CA ARG A 154 15.94 35.92 21.70
C ARG A 154 14.87 34.86 21.44
N PRO A 155 13.89 34.70 22.35
CA PRO A 155 12.72 33.87 22.12
C PRO A 155 12.00 34.22 20.80
N GLY A 156 11.64 33.22 20.01
CA GLY A 156 10.99 33.39 18.71
C GLY A 156 11.92 33.66 17.52
N ASP A 157 13.22 33.93 17.75
CA ASP A 157 14.20 33.97 16.68
C ASP A 157 14.32 32.59 16.01
N ARG A 158 14.59 32.58 14.69
CA ARG A 158 14.84 31.33 13.95
C ARG A 158 16.33 31.11 13.84
N VAL A 159 16.74 29.90 14.21
CA VAL A 159 18.11 29.42 14.10
C VAL A 159 18.11 28.27 13.11
N VAL A 160 19.03 28.32 12.15
CA VAL A 160 19.24 27.23 11.20
C VAL A 160 20.57 26.55 11.45
N ALA A 161 20.64 25.26 11.19
CA ALA A 161 21.84 24.51 11.48
C ALA A 161 22.13 23.43 10.42
N MET A 162 23.38 23.38 9.95
CA MET A 162 23.94 22.34 9.08
C MET A 162 24.79 21.42 9.95
N MET A 163 24.18 20.34 10.47
CA MET A 163 24.76 19.53 11.54
C MET A 163 24.86 18.06 11.18
N ARG A 164 25.96 17.41 11.63
CA ARG A 164 26.10 15.96 11.72
C ARG A 164 25.43 15.45 13.00
N ASN A 165 25.18 14.16 13.06
CA ASN A 165 24.57 13.54 14.25
C ASN A 165 25.64 13.21 15.30
N ASP A 166 26.11 14.21 16.02
CA ASP A 166 27.15 14.11 17.03
C ASP A 166 26.78 14.86 18.34
N ALA A 167 27.74 14.94 19.26
CA ALA A 167 27.57 15.61 20.54
C ALA A 167 27.34 17.13 20.39
N HIS A 168 27.95 17.79 19.43
CA HIS A 168 27.80 19.21 19.19
C HIS A 168 26.39 19.56 18.75
N ALA A 169 25.77 18.71 17.91
CA ALA A 169 24.39 18.87 17.48
C ALA A 169 23.41 18.82 18.66
N ILE A 170 23.61 17.89 19.59
CA ILE A 170 22.75 17.73 20.77
C ILE A 170 22.86 18.94 21.69
N VAL A 171 24.08 19.39 21.99
CA VAL A 171 24.34 20.58 22.84
C VAL A 171 23.73 21.84 22.19
N THR A 172 23.94 22.02 20.89
CA THR A 172 23.41 23.17 20.12
C THR A 172 21.88 23.19 20.15
N ALA A 173 21.24 22.08 19.83
CA ALA A 173 19.77 22.03 19.80
C ALA A 173 19.14 22.36 21.15
N LEU A 174 19.71 21.80 22.23
CA LEU A 174 19.23 22.07 23.58
C LEU A 174 19.51 23.52 24.03
N ALA A 175 20.65 24.11 23.66
CA ALA A 175 20.95 25.50 24.01
C ALA A 175 20.07 26.50 23.26
N VAL A 176 19.83 26.29 21.97
CA VAL A 176 18.93 27.12 21.17
C VAL A 176 17.49 27.06 21.71
N THR A 177 16.98 25.87 21.96
CA THR A 177 15.62 25.67 22.47
C THR A 177 15.45 26.08 23.92
N ALA A 178 16.53 26.05 24.74
CA ALA A 178 16.54 26.59 26.10
C ALA A 178 16.25 28.11 26.16
N LEU A 179 16.64 28.85 25.12
CA LEU A 179 16.37 30.28 24.96
C LEU A 179 14.98 30.56 24.36
N GLY A 180 14.22 29.57 24.01
CA GLY A 180 12.93 29.73 23.31
C GLY A 180 13.10 30.15 21.84
N ALA A 181 14.26 29.98 21.24
CA ALA A 181 14.46 30.17 19.81
C ALA A 181 14.00 28.88 19.05
N THR A 182 13.54 29.05 17.83
CA THR A 182 13.03 27.98 16.98
C THR A 182 14.18 27.42 16.12
N LEU A 183 14.40 26.11 16.17
CA LEU A 183 15.49 25.45 15.45
C LEU A 183 14.97 24.78 14.18
N SER A 184 15.74 24.91 13.09
CA SER A 184 15.59 24.12 11.87
C SER A 184 16.92 23.55 11.43
N THR A 185 16.94 22.28 11.03
CA THR A 185 18.18 21.54 10.78
C THR A 185 18.24 20.94 9.37
N ALA A 186 19.45 20.87 8.81
CA ALA A 186 19.79 20.17 7.59
C ALA A 186 21.08 19.36 7.81
N ALA A 187 21.23 18.29 7.03
CA ALA A 187 22.48 17.52 7.00
C ALA A 187 23.50 18.23 6.09
N PRO A 188 24.81 18.21 6.42
CA PRO A 188 25.85 18.90 5.66
C PRO A 188 25.99 18.48 4.21
N GLU A 189 25.64 17.23 3.88
CA GLU A 189 25.66 16.66 2.53
C GLU A 189 24.52 17.16 1.62
N THR A 190 23.56 17.90 2.18
CA THR A 190 22.44 18.46 1.41
C THR A 190 22.96 19.60 0.51
N GLY A 191 22.63 19.59 -0.78
CA GLY A 191 23.11 20.61 -1.74
C GLY A 191 22.70 22.04 -1.35
N VAL A 192 23.53 23.04 -1.72
CA VAL A 192 23.33 24.46 -1.37
C VAL A 192 21.92 24.94 -1.68
N GLN A 193 21.43 24.71 -2.91
CA GLN A 193 20.11 25.18 -3.32
C GLN A 193 18.98 24.54 -2.49
N ALA A 194 19.09 23.25 -2.20
CA ALA A 194 18.10 22.56 -1.39
C ALA A 194 18.10 23.02 0.08
N ILE A 195 19.23 23.50 0.59
CA ILE A 195 19.32 24.16 1.92
C ILE A 195 18.68 25.54 1.85
N LEU A 196 19.00 26.34 0.83
CA LEU A 196 18.45 27.68 0.66
C LEU A 196 16.91 27.64 0.47
N ASP A 197 16.38 26.72 -0.33
CA ASP A 197 14.93 26.53 -0.49
C ASP A 197 14.19 26.32 0.84
N ARG A 198 14.91 25.84 1.87
CA ARG A 198 14.38 25.61 3.22
C ARG A 198 14.68 26.75 4.17
N PHE A 199 15.88 27.30 4.16
CA PHE A 199 16.35 28.23 5.17
C PHE A 199 16.03 29.70 4.83
N GLU A 200 16.08 30.09 3.56
CA GLU A 200 15.80 31.47 3.15
C GLU A 200 14.40 31.94 3.59
N PRO A 201 13.31 31.16 3.41
CA PRO A 201 11.97 31.58 3.83
C PRO A 201 11.85 31.81 5.35
N LEU A 202 12.75 31.23 6.16
CA LEU A 202 12.72 31.35 7.62
C LEU A 202 13.31 32.66 8.13
N GLU A 203 14.04 33.39 7.29
CA GLU A 203 14.77 34.60 7.69
C GLU A 203 15.58 34.38 8.98
N PRO A 204 16.54 33.44 8.97
CA PRO A 204 17.23 33.03 10.19
C PRO A 204 18.16 34.07 10.72
N ARG A 205 18.24 34.16 12.06
CA ARG A 205 19.16 35.09 12.76
C ARG A 205 20.55 34.54 12.93
N MET A 206 20.67 33.23 13.19
CA MET A 206 21.96 32.55 13.38
C MET A 206 22.03 31.27 12.53
N LEU A 207 23.25 30.96 12.07
CA LEU A 207 23.60 29.71 11.42
C LEU A 207 24.62 28.96 12.28
N PHE A 208 24.33 27.69 12.61
CA PHE A 208 25.31 26.74 13.17
C PHE A 208 25.74 25.80 12.08
N ALA A 209 27.04 25.48 11.99
CA ALA A 209 27.48 24.56 10.95
C ALA A 209 28.74 23.78 11.33
N HIS A 210 28.76 22.49 10.96
CA HIS A 210 30.02 21.76 10.82
C HIS A 210 30.76 22.30 9.59
N THR A 211 32.08 22.54 9.74
CA THR A 211 32.92 23.14 8.71
C THR A 211 34.09 22.26 8.32
N THR A 212 34.47 21.28 9.17
CA THR A 212 35.54 20.36 8.92
C THR A 212 35.15 19.25 7.98
N GLN A 213 35.90 19.09 6.89
CA GLN A 213 35.73 17.97 5.95
C GLN A 213 36.05 16.64 6.61
N ARG A 214 35.19 15.64 6.42
CA ARG A 214 35.46 14.24 6.81
C ARG A 214 35.91 13.42 5.60
N SER A 215 36.60 12.32 5.83
CA SER A 215 37.08 11.43 4.76
C SER A 215 35.97 10.81 3.90
N PHE A 216 34.78 10.74 4.41
CA PHE A 216 33.60 10.18 3.73
C PHE A 216 32.72 11.24 3.04
N ASP A 217 33.01 12.52 3.16
CA ASP A 217 32.28 13.57 2.46
C ASP A 217 32.63 13.55 0.97
N THR A 218 31.63 13.44 0.13
CA THR A 218 31.80 13.32 -1.33
C THR A 218 31.76 14.67 -2.07
N ALA A 219 31.19 15.70 -1.47
CA ALA A 219 31.15 17.05 -2.02
C ALA A 219 32.45 17.81 -1.76
N GLY A 220 32.73 18.88 -2.50
CA GLY A 220 33.91 19.74 -2.31
C GLY A 220 34.04 20.28 -0.88
N SER A 221 34.90 21.31 -0.64
CA SER A 221 35.12 21.83 0.71
C SER A 221 33.83 22.19 1.45
N LEU A 222 33.58 21.53 2.60
CA LEU A 222 32.39 21.79 3.43
C LEU A 222 32.37 23.24 3.94
N ALA A 223 33.53 23.80 4.29
CA ALA A 223 33.65 25.20 4.67
C ALA A 223 33.19 26.15 3.55
N SER A 224 33.52 25.85 2.29
CA SER A 224 33.07 26.64 1.14
C SER A 224 31.58 26.49 0.90
N HIS A 225 31.02 25.29 1.12
CA HIS A 225 29.58 25.03 1.06
C HIS A 225 28.82 25.87 2.09
N VAL A 226 29.26 25.82 3.36
CA VAL A 226 28.67 26.64 4.44
C VAL A 226 28.78 28.13 4.15
N ALA A 227 29.94 28.58 3.62
CA ALA A 227 30.15 29.96 3.23
C ALA A 227 29.17 30.43 2.14
N ALA A 228 28.89 29.59 1.15
CA ALA A 228 27.90 29.88 0.11
C ALA A 228 26.49 30.05 0.69
N VAL A 229 26.10 29.17 1.61
CA VAL A 229 24.80 29.23 2.31
C VAL A 229 24.72 30.51 3.17
N ALA A 230 25.79 30.82 3.95
CA ALA A 230 25.83 32.01 4.82
C ALA A 230 25.73 33.30 4.00
N ALA A 231 26.41 33.38 2.87
CA ALA A 231 26.37 34.55 2.00
C ALA A 231 25.01 34.80 1.36
N ALA A 232 24.23 33.74 1.13
CA ALA A 232 22.88 33.81 0.56
C ALA A 232 21.78 34.11 1.59
N LEU A 233 22.10 34.16 2.90
CA LEU A 233 21.13 34.41 3.98
C LEU A 233 21.39 35.80 4.62
N PRO A 234 20.79 36.87 4.09
CA PRO A 234 21.09 38.26 4.50
C PRO A 234 20.67 38.60 5.92
N THR A 235 19.78 37.82 6.52
CA THR A 235 19.26 38.05 7.88
C THR A 235 20.19 37.53 8.99
N LEU A 236 21.23 36.78 8.63
CA LEU A 236 22.19 36.25 9.59
C LEU A 236 22.98 37.35 10.27
N THR A 237 23.00 37.33 11.61
CA THR A 237 23.81 38.21 12.43
C THR A 237 25.08 37.55 12.92
N ASN A 238 25.10 36.24 13.05
CA ASN A 238 26.24 35.44 13.52
C ASN A 238 26.26 34.06 12.86
N VAL A 239 27.46 33.52 12.66
CA VAL A 239 27.70 32.13 12.25
C VAL A 239 28.52 31.44 13.35
N VAL A 240 28.09 30.25 13.78
CA VAL A 240 28.79 29.45 14.79
C VAL A 240 29.34 28.18 14.14
N CYS A 241 30.65 28.05 14.10
CA CYS A 241 31.35 26.83 13.66
C CYS A 241 31.31 25.80 14.80
N LEU A 242 30.80 24.62 14.49
CA LEU A 242 30.66 23.51 15.46
C LEU A 242 31.99 22.74 15.66
N ASP A 243 32.91 22.86 14.73
CA ASP A 243 34.21 22.25 14.74
C ASP A 243 35.34 23.29 14.44
N GLU A 244 36.58 22.84 14.36
CA GLU A 244 37.73 23.73 14.42
C GLU A 244 38.10 24.40 13.08
N THR A 245 37.53 24.05 11.95
CA THR A 245 37.84 24.66 10.67
C THR A 245 37.09 25.99 10.50
N PRO A 246 37.83 27.13 10.42
CA PRO A 246 37.18 28.43 10.23
C PRO A 246 36.58 28.55 8.81
N LEU A 247 35.59 29.36 8.67
CA LEU A 247 35.00 29.69 7.36
C LEU A 247 35.92 30.69 6.62
N PRO A 248 35.89 30.71 5.27
CA PRO A 248 36.62 31.69 4.47
C PRO A 248 36.29 33.14 4.89
N SER A 249 37.25 34.03 4.76
CA SER A 249 37.08 35.48 5.06
C SER A 249 36.04 36.17 4.16
N THR A 250 35.50 35.50 3.16
CA THR A 250 34.40 35.97 2.31
C THR A 250 33.07 36.00 3.05
N VAL A 251 32.93 35.30 4.17
CA VAL A 251 31.74 35.36 5.04
C VAL A 251 31.82 36.65 5.84
N SER A 252 30.88 37.54 5.60
CA SER A 252 30.83 38.89 6.20
C SER A 252 30.31 38.92 7.66
N GLN A 253 29.57 37.88 8.04
CA GLN A 253 28.99 37.80 9.38
C GLN A 253 30.06 37.43 10.42
N PRO A 254 29.94 37.91 11.68
CA PRO A 254 30.79 37.50 12.79
C PRO A 254 30.80 35.96 12.93
N GLN A 255 31.98 35.39 13.00
CA GLN A 255 32.19 33.95 13.16
C GLN A 255 32.61 33.63 14.58
N HIS A 256 32.03 32.60 15.15
CA HIS A 256 32.29 32.13 16.51
C HIS A 256 32.58 30.63 16.49
N SER A 257 33.45 30.18 17.41
CA SER A 257 33.67 28.78 17.69
C SER A 257 32.69 28.29 18.77
N LEU A 258 32.03 27.17 18.55
CA LEU A 258 31.16 26.55 19.57
C LEU A 258 31.92 26.32 20.88
N ARG A 259 33.16 25.82 20.79
CA ARG A 259 34.02 25.56 21.94
C ARG A 259 34.25 26.84 22.75
N ASP A 260 34.60 27.95 22.08
CA ASP A 260 34.86 29.21 22.76
C ASP A 260 33.63 29.80 23.44
N LEU A 261 32.47 29.70 22.78
CA LEU A 261 31.18 30.12 23.37
C LEU A 261 30.84 29.31 24.64
N ILE A 262 31.09 28.00 24.64
CA ILE A 262 30.88 27.16 25.82
C ILE A 262 31.86 27.53 26.95
N VAL A 263 33.11 27.78 26.62
CA VAL A 263 34.13 28.18 27.62
C VAL A 263 33.84 29.55 28.22
N GLN A 264 33.41 30.53 27.43
CA GLN A 264 33.09 31.89 27.85
C GLN A 264 31.81 31.99 28.64
N GLY A 265 30.82 31.15 28.35
CA GLY A 265 29.53 31.18 29.01
C GLY A 265 29.60 30.76 30.50
N ASP A 266 28.74 31.34 31.30
CA ASP A 266 28.63 31.05 32.74
C ASP A 266 27.27 30.36 33.01
N ALA A 267 27.29 29.05 33.31
CA ALA A 267 26.10 28.29 33.59
C ALA A 267 25.29 28.80 34.80
N ALA A 268 25.99 29.42 35.78
CA ALA A 268 25.33 29.96 37.00
C ALA A 268 24.48 31.21 36.70
N ARG A 269 24.78 31.90 35.61
CA ARG A 269 24.03 33.09 35.18
C ARG A 269 22.86 32.77 34.27
N PHE A 270 22.71 31.51 33.82
CA PHE A 270 21.65 31.12 32.92
C PHE A 270 20.37 30.74 33.66
N GLU A 271 19.28 31.46 33.33
CA GLU A 271 17.95 31.20 33.87
C GLU A 271 17.10 30.40 32.89
N TRP A 272 16.57 29.26 33.35
CA TRP A 272 15.66 28.42 32.59
C TRP A 272 14.27 29.01 32.51
N ARG A 273 14.08 29.99 31.62
CA ARG A 273 12.82 30.68 31.41
C ARG A 273 11.80 29.71 30.79
N ARG A 274 10.57 29.71 31.30
CA ARG A 274 9.46 28.94 30.71
C ARG A 274 8.78 29.72 29.59
N PHE A 275 8.18 29.00 28.64
CA PHE A 275 7.44 29.48 27.48
C PHE A 275 6.08 28.82 27.44
N PRO A 276 5.06 29.40 26.78
CA PRO A 276 3.76 28.79 26.59
C PRO A 276 3.88 27.39 25.97
N PHE A 277 2.98 26.47 26.32
CA PHE A 277 2.93 25.10 25.81
C PHE A 277 3.03 25.02 24.28
N ASN A 278 2.34 25.91 23.56
CA ASN A 278 2.32 26.01 22.12
C ASN A 278 3.40 26.96 21.55
N HIS A 279 4.49 27.22 22.29
CA HIS A 279 5.61 28.00 21.78
C HIS A 279 6.33 27.26 20.67
N PRO A 280 6.68 27.88 19.50
CA PRO A 280 7.40 27.23 18.42
C PRO A 280 8.74 26.64 18.89
N LEU A 281 9.00 25.38 18.55
CA LEU A 281 10.20 24.64 18.92
C LEU A 281 11.06 24.28 17.71
N PHE A 282 10.45 23.55 16.76
CA PHE A 282 11.13 23.11 15.55
C PHE A 282 10.36 23.58 14.31
N ILE A 283 11.10 23.95 13.26
CA ILE A 283 10.57 24.05 11.90
C ILE A 283 11.18 22.92 11.09
N MET A 284 10.33 22.04 10.59
CA MET A 284 10.74 20.86 9.85
C MET A 284 10.17 20.87 8.43
N PHE A 285 10.84 20.18 7.53
CA PHE A 285 10.48 20.14 6.12
C PHE A 285 10.06 18.74 5.70
N SER A 286 8.91 18.64 5.04
CA SER A 286 8.51 17.46 4.31
C SER A 286 8.36 17.76 2.83
N SER A 287 8.63 16.77 1.97
CA SER A 287 8.43 16.92 0.53
C SER A 287 6.94 17.07 0.24
N GLY A 288 6.54 18.25 -0.22
CA GLY A 288 5.15 18.48 -0.67
C GLY A 288 4.90 17.86 -2.05
N THR A 289 3.68 17.41 -2.30
CA THR A 289 3.20 16.97 -3.64
C THR A 289 3.24 18.10 -4.67
N THR A 290 3.29 19.36 -4.25
CA THR A 290 3.31 20.58 -5.07
C THR A 290 4.71 21.07 -5.46
N GLY A 291 5.77 20.37 -5.06
CA GLY A 291 7.16 20.69 -5.41
C GLY A 291 7.92 21.58 -4.42
N LYS A 292 7.27 22.48 -3.69
CA LYS A 292 7.94 23.23 -2.61
C LYS A 292 7.79 22.51 -1.27
N PRO A 293 8.86 22.43 -0.43
CA PRO A 293 8.77 21.78 0.88
C PRO A 293 7.73 22.46 1.78
N LYS A 294 6.94 21.68 2.53
CA LYS A 294 6.09 22.21 3.60
C LYS A 294 6.98 22.64 4.78
N CYS A 295 6.87 23.88 5.23
CA CYS A 295 7.59 24.40 6.40
C CYS A 295 6.71 24.22 7.66
N ILE A 296 6.82 23.06 8.30
CA ILE A 296 5.93 22.63 9.39
C ILE A 296 6.46 23.16 10.73
N VAL A 297 5.64 23.93 11.46
CA VAL A 297 6.00 24.50 12.76
C VAL A 297 5.46 23.62 13.89
N HIS A 298 6.34 23.04 14.71
CA HIS A 298 5.98 22.23 15.86
C HIS A 298 6.11 22.98 17.17
N GLY A 299 5.13 22.83 18.07
CA GLY A 299 5.09 23.42 19.39
C GLY A 299 5.88 22.63 20.44
N ALA A 300 6.48 23.31 21.40
CA ALA A 300 7.35 22.71 22.42
C ALA A 300 6.63 21.68 23.30
N GLY A 301 5.47 22.04 23.85
CA GLY A 301 4.72 21.17 24.74
C GLY A 301 4.13 19.97 24.02
N GLY A 302 3.52 20.19 22.85
CA GLY A 302 2.91 19.13 22.05
C GLY A 302 3.94 18.11 21.60
N THR A 303 5.09 18.55 21.09
CA THR A 303 6.21 17.69 20.70
C THR A 303 6.70 16.85 21.88
N LEU A 304 6.98 17.47 23.02
CA LEU A 304 7.54 16.76 24.15
C LEU A 304 6.54 15.75 24.75
N LEU A 305 5.28 16.13 24.88
CA LEU A 305 4.23 15.29 25.46
C LEU A 305 3.97 14.06 24.59
N GLU A 306 3.93 14.24 23.28
CA GLU A 306 3.80 13.15 22.28
C GLU A 306 4.99 12.19 22.37
N HIS A 307 6.21 12.73 22.30
CA HIS A 307 7.43 11.92 22.37
C HIS A 307 7.53 11.16 23.69
N LEU A 308 7.20 11.78 24.83
CA LEU A 308 7.19 11.09 26.12
C LEU A 308 6.17 9.95 26.17
N LYS A 309 4.98 10.15 25.61
CA LYS A 309 3.98 9.09 25.49
C LYS A 309 4.53 7.90 24.68
N GLU A 310 5.15 8.17 23.55
CA GLU A 310 5.72 7.12 22.69
C GLU A 310 6.93 6.45 23.34
N HIS A 311 7.84 7.22 23.95
CA HIS A 311 9.01 6.68 24.61
C HIS A 311 8.65 5.84 25.85
N GLN A 312 7.85 6.41 26.76
CA GLN A 312 7.55 5.77 28.03
C GLN A 312 6.51 4.65 27.93
N LEU A 313 5.39 4.89 27.20
CA LEU A 313 4.29 3.93 27.18
C LEU A 313 4.46 2.90 26.05
N HIS A 314 4.83 3.33 24.85
CA HIS A 314 4.89 2.45 23.69
C HIS A 314 6.22 1.75 23.50
N SER A 315 7.32 2.38 23.92
CA SER A 315 8.69 1.84 23.79
C SER A 315 9.30 1.38 25.09
N ASP A 316 8.59 1.61 26.22
CA ASP A 316 9.01 1.27 27.59
C ASP A 316 10.42 1.77 27.93
N LEU A 317 10.77 2.98 27.43
CA LEU A 317 12.07 3.61 27.65
C LEU A 317 12.11 4.35 28.99
N GLY A 318 13.21 4.19 29.71
CA GLY A 318 13.45 4.87 30.99
C GLY A 318 14.89 4.83 31.45
N PRO A 319 15.16 5.23 32.73
CA PRO A 319 16.50 5.14 33.30
C PRO A 319 17.06 3.72 33.20
N GLY A 320 18.35 3.62 32.77
CA GLY A 320 19.01 2.35 32.50
C GLY A 320 18.89 1.85 31.05
N ASP A 321 18.00 2.40 30.25
CA ASP A 321 17.94 2.13 28.82
C ASP A 321 18.95 2.98 28.04
N LYS A 322 19.40 2.42 26.92
CA LYS A 322 20.27 3.10 25.94
C LYS A 322 19.67 2.94 24.56
N LEU A 323 19.25 4.06 23.96
CA LEU A 323 18.67 4.09 22.62
C LEU A 323 19.68 4.53 21.58
N TYR A 324 19.81 3.78 20.52
CA TYR A 324 20.44 4.21 19.28
C TYR A 324 19.43 4.16 18.14
N PHE A 325 19.15 5.29 17.52
CA PHE A 325 18.39 5.35 16.27
C PHE A 325 19.31 5.80 15.15
N HIS A 326 19.46 4.99 14.10
CA HIS A 326 20.26 5.39 12.93
C HIS A 326 19.51 6.46 12.14
N THR A 327 19.93 7.71 12.30
CA THR A 327 19.25 8.90 11.79
C THR A 327 20.23 10.04 11.49
N SER A 328 19.75 11.08 10.82
CA SER A 328 20.49 12.33 10.58
C SER A 328 19.72 13.53 11.12
N CYS A 329 20.38 14.68 11.31
CA CYS A 329 19.74 15.88 11.79
C CYS A 329 18.66 16.46 10.85
N SER A 330 18.60 16.02 9.61
CA SER A 330 17.57 16.39 8.65
C SER A 330 16.32 15.51 8.68
N TRP A 331 16.32 14.45 9.51
CA TRP A 331 15.20 13.52 9.62
C TRP A 331 14.52 13.62 10.99
N MET A 332 13.18 13.60 11.02
CA MET A 332 12.35 13.75 12.23
C MET A 332 12.76 12.77 13.37
N MET A 333 13.25 11.58 13.05
CA MET A 333 13.69 10.62 14.04
C MET A 333 14.87 11.12 14.89
N TRP A 334 15.62 12.11 14.41
CA TRP A 334 16.65 12.77 15.23
C TRP A 334 16.00 13.61 16.34
N ASN A 335 14.94 14.38 16.05
CA ASN A 335 14.20 15.17 17.04
C ASN A 335 13.51 14.25 18.04
N TRP A 336 12.99 13.11 17.56
CA TRP A 336 12.38 12.06 18.38
C TRP A 336 13.42 11.46 19.34
N GLN A 337 14.61 11.08 18.83
CA GLN A 337 15.73 10.57 19.64
C GLN A 337 16.20 11.60 20.67
N LEU A 338 16.31 12.88 20.33
CA LEU A 338 16.70 13.95 21.26
C LEU A 338 15.77 13.97 22.49
N SER A 339 14.48 13.84 22.29
CA SER A 339 13.48 13.86 23.37
C SER A 339 13.53 12.61 24.26
N VAL A 340 14.20 11.52 23.85
CA VAL A 340 14.38 10.31 24.68
C VAL A 340 15.09 10.64 26.00
N LEU A 341 15.96 11.62 26.01
CA LEU A 341 16.61 12.12 27.23
C LEU A 341 15.61 12.50 28.33
N ALA A 342 14.40 12.96 27.97
CA ALA A 342 13.32 13.27 28.90
C ALA A 342 12.70 12.03 29.55
N SER A 343 12.90 10.82 29.02
CA SER A 343 12.50 9.57 29.67
C SER A 343 13.51 9.04 30.70
N GLY A 344 14.70 9.65 30.76
CA GLY A 344 15.80 9.21 31.61
C GLY A 344 16.78 8.26 30.95
N ALA A 345 16.49 7.80 29.74
CA ALA A 345 17.38 6.95 28.99
C ALA A 345 18.59 7.72 28.41
N GLU A 346 19.65 7.00 28.10
CA GLU A 346 20.84 7.49 27.39
C GLU A 346 20.59 7.40 25.88
N ILE A 347 21.09 8.36 25.09
CA ILE A 347 21.10 8.31 23.63
C ILE A 347 22.49 8.06 23.08
N VAL A 348 22.55 7.27 22.00
CA VAL A 348 23.78 7.07 21.22
C VAL A 348 23.63 7.81 19.90
N THR A 349 24.64 8.59 19.52
CA THR A 349 24.74 9.24 18.21
C THR A 349 25.90 8.66 17.41
N TYR A 350 25.82 8.72 16.09
CA TYR A 350 26.86 8.27 15.21
C TYR A 350 27.08 9.25 14.06
N ASP A 351 28.33 9.78 13.97
CA ASP A 351 28.82 10.61 12.85
C ASP A 351 29.69 9.74 11.94
N GLY A 352 29.07 9.16 10.92
CA GLY A 352 29.75 8.32 9.95
C GLY A 352 28.81 7.64 8.97
N PRO A 353 29.36 7.14 7.85
CA PRO A 353 28.62 6.33 6.90
C PRO A 353 28.44 4.90 7.44
N VAL A 354 27.50 4.16 6.86
CA VAL A 354 27.44 2.70 6.96
C VAL A 354 28.49 2.13 6.00
N ALA A 355 29.76 2.14 6.44
CA ALA A 355 30.90 1.75 5.60
C ALA A 355 30.89 0.25 5.27
N GLU A 356 30.55 -0.58 6.26
CA GLU A 356 30.36 -2.02 6.15
C GLU A 356 28.93 -2.36 6.56
N VAL A 357 28.40 -3.44 6.04
CA VAL A 357 27.02 -3.86 6.32
C VAL A 357 26.77 -4.08 7.84
N ASP A 358 27.80 -4.49 8.56
CA ASP A 358 27.76 -4.75 10.00
C ASP A 358 28.11 -3.54 10.88
N THR A 359 28.41 -2.37 10.31
CA THR A 359 28.82 -1.17 11.05
C THR A 359 27.89 -0.85 12.21
N LEU A 360 26.58 -0.86 11.97
CA LEU A 360 25.62 -0.51 13.02
C LEU A 360 25.48 -1.61 14.06
N TRP A 361 25.65 -2.88 13.69
CA TRP A 361 25.58 -4.00 14.64
C TRP A 361 26.78 -4.01 15.59
N ARG A 362 27.97 -3.68 15.11
CA ARG A 362 29.16 -3.47 15.97
C ARG A 362 28.89 -2.36 16.98
N LEU A 363 28.35 -1.22 16.53
CA LEU A 363 28.01 -0.10 17.42
C LEU A 363 26.97 -0.53 18.48
N VAL A 364 25.92 -1.25 18.07
CA VAL A 364 24.89 -1.76 18.98
C VAL A 364 25.49 -2.66 20.05
N ALA A 365 26.40 -3.56 19.66
CA ALA A 365 27.08 -4.48 20.59
C ALA A 365 28.06 -3.74 21.50
N ASP A 366 28.98 -2.92 20.94
CA ASP A 366 30.00 -2.19 21.68
C ASP A 366 29.42 -1.26 22.73
N GLU A 367 28.34 -0.56 22.41
CA GLU A 367 27.67 0.36 23.33
C GLU A 367 26.59 -0.31 24.19
N ARG A 368 26.37 -1.62 24.04
CA ARG A 368 25.32 -2.36 24.78
C ARG A 368 23.94 -1.69 24.67
N VAL A 369 23.57 -1.33 23.45
CA VAL A 369 22.31 -0.66 23.15
C VAL A 369 21.13 -1.55 23.56
N THR A 370 20.16 -0.99 24.27
CA THR A 370 18.96 -1.75 24.71
C THR A 370 17.82 -1.65 23.71
N VAL A 371 17.74 -0.52 22.97
CA VAL A 371 16.74 -0.29 21.92
C VAL A 371 17.42 0.26 20.67
N PHE A 372 17.29 -0.45 19.56
CA PHE A 372 17.90 -0.09 18.28
C PHE A 372 16.84 0.28 17.23
N GLY A 373 16.94 1.49 16.71
CA GLY A 373 16.10 1.99 15.63
C GLY A 373 16.83 2.08 14.30
N THR A 374 16.20 1.58 13.22
CA THR A 374 16.76 1.60 11.87
C THR A 374 15.67 1.63 10.80
N SER A 375 16.04 1.57 9.54
CA SER A 375 15.11 1.52 8.40
C SER A 375 14.95 0.10 7.85
N PRO A 376 13.81 -0.23 7.20
CA PRO A 376 13.66 -1.49 6.47
C PRO A 376 14.75 -1.70 5.41
N ALA A 377 15.24 -0.63 4.79
CA ALA A 377 16.31 -0.69 3.80
C ALA A 377 17.61 -1.24 4.38
N TYR A 378 18.00 -0.83 5.61
CA TYR A 378 19.18 -1.36 6.28
C TYR A 378 19.01 -2.84 6.63
N LEU A 379 17.85 -3.24 7.15
CA LEU A 379 17.55 -4.65 7.44
C LEU A 379 17.62 -5.50 6.16
N LYS A 380 17.10 -4.99 5.05
CA LYS A 380 17.19 -5.65 3.75
C LYS A 380 18.64 -5.79 3.25
N MET A 381 19.46 -4.75 3.43
CA MET A 381 20.88 -4.79 3.10
C MET A 381 21.61 -5.87 3.90
N CYS A 382 21.28 -6.02 5.20
CA CYS A 382 21.84 -7.08 6.04
C CYS A 382 21.42 -8.48 5.60
N GLU A 383 20.14 -8.65 5.28
CA GLU A 383 19.58 -9.89 4.74
C GLU A 383 20.26 -10.29 3.43
N ASP A 384 20.38 -9.35 2.49
CA ASP A 384 21.00 -9.58 1.18
C ASP A 384 22.50 -9.92 1.26
N ALA A 385 23.19 -9.40 2.27
CA ALA A 385 24.59 -9.73 2.56
C ALA A 385 24.75 -11.07 3.31
N GLY A 386 23.66 -11.73 3.69
CA GLY A 386 23.69 -12.96 4.47
C GLY A 386 24.21 -12.77 5.91
N LEU A 387 24.11 -11.54 6.45
CA LEU A 387 24.57 -11.23 7.79
C LEU A 387 23.72 -11.95 8.84
N LYS A 388 24.35 -12.44 9.90
CA LYS A 388 23.68 -13.07 11.04
C LYS A 388 24.09 -12.40 12.35
N PRO A 389 23.53 -11.25 12.67
CA PRO A 389 24.00 -10.43 13.79
C PRO A 389 23.99 -11.15 15.14
N GLY A 390 22.99 -11.98 15.41
CA GLY A 390 22.89 -12.74 16.67
C GLY A 390 23.96 -13.80 16.85
N GLU A 391 24.58 -14.31 15.77
CA GLU A 391 25.69 -15.25 15.82
C GLU A 391 27.05 -14.52 15.94
N GLN A 392 27.15 -13.28 15.43
CA GLN A 392 28.41 -12.55 15.22
C GLN A 392 28.69 -11.51 16.32
N PHE A 393 27.67 -10.99 16.97
CA PHE A 393 27.78 -9.88 17.92
C PHE A 393 27.10 -10.19 19.27
N GLY A 394 27.65 -9.62 20.36
CA GLY A 394 27.07 -9.72 21.70
C GLY A 394 25.86 -8.80 21.87
N LEU A 395 24.67 -9.28 21.50
CA LEU A 395 23.42 -8.52 21.54
C LEU A 395 22.56 -8.79 22.78
N ASP A 396 23.15 -9.21 23.89
CA ASP A 396 22.42 -9.58 25.12
C ASP A 396 21.58 -8.43 25.68
N ALA A 397 22.12 -7.20 25.62
CA ALA A 397 21.45 -6.00 26.12
C ALA A 397 20.27 -5.57 25.24
N LEU A 398 20.28 -5.92 23.95
CA LEU A 398 19.24 -5.51 22.99
C LEU A 398 17.91 -6.19 23.32
N ARG A 399 16.90 -5.42 23.69
CA ARG A 399 15.56 -5.92 24.06
C ARG A 399 14.46 -5.59 23.05
N ALA A 400 14.64 -4.53 22.27
CA ALA A 400 13.68 -4.11 21.27
C ALA A 400 14.38 -3.48 20.05
N MET A 401 13.74 -3.62 18.91
CA MET A 401 14.11 -2.91 17.68
C MET A 401 12.92 -2.11 17.15
N MET A 402 13.21 -1.04 16.43
CA MET A 402 12.24 -0.16 15.78
C MET A 402 12.60 0.01 14.31
N SER A 403 11.61 0.04 13.45
CA SER A 403 11.82 0.28 12.03
C SER A 403 10.77 1.23 11.46
N THR A 404 11.24 2.21 10.69
CA THR A 404 10.42 3.21 10.02
C THR A 404 11.07 3.75 8.75
N GLY A 405 10.35 4.58 8.01
CA GLY A 405 10.83 5.25 6.80
C GLY A 405 10.42 4.55 5.51
N ALA A 406 10.02 3.29 5.59
CA ALA A 406 9.40 2.50 4.52
C ALA A 406 8.53 1.41 5.15
N VAL A 407 7.78 0.69 4.34
CA VAL A 407 7.01 -0.48 4.81
C VAL A 407 7.96 -1.59 5.24
N LEU A 408 7.72 -2.13 6.44
CA LEU A 408 8.44 -3.28 6.97
C LEU A 408 7.65 -4.56 6.63
N TYR A 409 8.22 -5.41 5.77
CA TYR A 409 7.54 -6.59 5.25
C TYR A 409 7.66 -7.82 6.16
N ASP A 410 6.76 -8.78 6.00
CA ASP A 410 6.71 -10.03 6.79
C ASP A 410 8.07 -10.74 6.85
N SER A 411 8.79 -10.84 5.72
CA SER A 411 10.11 -11.50 5.63
C SER A 411 11.16 -10.90 6.55
N GLN A 412 11.10 -9.59 6.79
CA GLN A 412 12.06 -8.89 7.65
C GLN A 412 11.82 -9.16 9.14
N PHE A 413 10.56 -9.38 9.55
CA PHE A 413 10.24 -9.83 10.91
C PHE A 413 10.81 -11.23 11.16
N GLU A 414 10.63 -12.14 10.19
CA GLU A 414 11.17 -13.49 10.27
C GLU A 414 12.72 -13.49 10.25
N TRP A 415 13.32 -12.64 9.43
CA TRP A 415 14.77 -12.49 9.39
C TRP A 415 15.33 -11.99 10.73
N VAL A 416 14.74 -10.97 11.35
CA VAL A 416 15.14 -10.47 12.66
C VAL A 416 15.01 -11.56 13.73
N ARG A 417 13.88 -12.28 13.74
CA ARG A 417 13.64 -13.39 14.66
C ARG A 417 14.70 -14.49 14.54
N ALA A 418 15.04 -14.87 13.31
CA ALA A 418 15.92 -15.99 13.01
C ALA A 418 17.41 -15.65 13.17
N TYR A 419 17.83 -14.45 12.78
CA TYR A 419 19.24 -14.10 12.63
C TYR A 419 19.74 -12.99 13.56
N VAL A 420 18.83 -12.24 14.19
CA VAL A 420 19.19 -11.34 15.29
C VAL A 420 18.90 -12.02 16.61
N LYS A 421 17.67 -12.07 17.03
CA LYS A 421 17.10 -12.85 18.13
C LYS A 421 15.59 -12.64 18.21
N PRO A 422 14.82 -13.52 18.87
CA PRO A 422 13.45 -13.20 19.23
C PRO A 422 13.38 -11.97 20.14
N LEU A 423 12.80 -10.88 19.67
CA LEU A 423 12.64 -9.63 20.42
C LEU A 423 11.45 -8.84 19.90
N GLN A 424 11.08 -7.78 20.62
CA GLN A 424 10.04 -6.86 20.21
C GLN A 424 10.52 -6.01 19.02
N LEU A 425 10.13 -6.37 17.78
CA LEU A 425 10.34 -5.57 16.59
C LEU A 425 9.10 -4.69 16.36
N GLN A 426 9.26 -3.40 16.46
CA GLN A 426 8.22 -2.40 16.31
C GLN A 426 8.26 -1.82 14.89
N SER A 427 7.25 -2.08 14.07
CA SER A 427 6.96 -1.28 12.88
C SER A 427 6.27 -0.01 13.33
N ILE A 428 6.91 1.15 13.12
CA ILE A 428 6.36 2.45 13.54
C ILE A 428 6.08 3.33 12.32
N SER A 429 4.90 3.92 12.28
CA SER A 429 4.51 4.83 11.22
C SER A 429 3.81 6.06 11.72
N GLY A 430 4.27 7.15 11.19
CA GLY A 430 3.81 8.52 11.42
C GLY A 430 4.54 9.44 10.48
N GLY A 431 4.87 10.65 10.90
CA GLY A 431 5.59 11.53 9.99
C GLY A 431 6.10 12.80 10.62
N THR A 432 6.91 13.48 9.83
CA THR A 432 7.33 14.86 10.12
C THR A 432 6.10 15.74 10.36
N ASP A 433 4.98 15.41 9.74
CA ASP A 433 3.74 16.17 9.79
C ASP A 433 3.12 16.25 11.18
N ILE A 434 3.27 15.22 12.03
CA ILE A 434 2.78 15.22 13.43
C ILE A 434 3.91 15.09 14.45
N ILE A 435 5.15 15.02 13.99
CA ILE A 435 6.36 14.79 14.81
C ILE A 435 6.21 13.59 15.78
N GLY A 436 5.50 12.56 15.33
CA GLY A 436 5.13 11.37 16.10
C GLY A 436 4.56 10.28 15.24
N CYS A 437 3.93 9.27 15.87
CA CYS A 437 3.45 8.05 15.25
C CYS A 437 1.94 7.88 15.42
N PHE A 438 1.26 7.48 14.33
CA PHE A 438 -0.16 7.05 14.36
C PHE A 438 -0.30 5.59 14.81
N VAL A 439 0.65 4.74 14.38
CA VAL A 439 0.72 3.33 14.75
C VAL A 439 2.16 2.98 15.13
N LEU A 440 2.32 2.15 16.15
CA LEU A 440 3.63 1.86 16.72
C LEU A 440 3.62 0.60 17.58
N GLY A 441 4.68 0.41 18.39
CA GLY A 441 4.83 -0.71 19.29
C GLY A 441 4.03 -0.62 20.58
N ASN A 442 3.97 -1.74 21.29
CA ASN A 442 3.44 -1.82 22.65
C ASN A 442 4.09 -3.02 23.37
N PRO A 443 4.75 -2.80 24.52
CA PRO A 443 5.44 -3.89 25.22
C PRO A 443 4.49 -4.98 25.75
N ASN A 444 3.20 -4.69 25.88
CA ASN A 444 2.20 -5.63 26.41
C ASN A 444 1.50 -6.45 25.32
N LEU A 445 1.71 -6.12 24.06
CA LEU A 445 1.04 -6.79 22.94
C LEU A 445 2.00 -7.72 22.17
N PRO A 446 1.47 -8.81 21.57
CA PRO A 446 2.26 -9.64 20.68
C PRO A 446 2.70 -8.89 19.43
N VAL A 447 3.80 -9.35 18.81
CA VAL A 447 4.28 -8.88 17.52
C VAL A 447 3.85 -9.87 16.44
N TYR A 448 3.16 -9.38 15.41
CA TYR A 448 2.79 -10.15 14.22
C TYR A 448 3.60 -9.68 13.01
N SER A 449 4.02 -10.63 12.16
CA SER A 449 4.77 -10.31 10.95
C SER A 449 4.03 -9.32 10.05
N GLY A 450 4.74 -8.26 9.60
CA GLY A 450 4.22 -7.25 8.68
C GLY A 450 3.26 -6.23 9.29
N GLU A 451 3.09 -6.21 10.62
CA GLU A 451 2.11 -5.36 11.30
C GLU A 451 2.74 -4.46 12.37
N ALA A 452 2.26 -3.22 12.48
CA ALA A 452 2.46 -2.41 13.67
C ALA A 452 1.53 -2.94 14.79
N GLN A 453 2.02 -2.98 16.02
CA GLN A 453 1.30 -3.68 17.09
C GLN A 453 -0.03 -3.01 17.46
N CYS A 454 -0.12 -1.68 17.39
CA CYS A 454 -1.31 -0.97 17.82
C CYS A 454 -1.40 0.47 17.30
N LYS A 455 -2.58 1.07 17.46
CA LYS A 455 -2.80 2.52 17.34
C LYS A 455 -2.13 3.26 18.50
N SER A 456 -1.69 4.48 18.26
CA SER A 456 -1.09 5.35 19.28
C SER A 456 -2.14 5.82 20.29
N LEU A 457 -1.83 5.75 21.59
CA LEU A 457 -2.74 6.26 22.64
C LEU A 457 -3.04 7.74 22.44
N GLY A 458 -4.30 8.13 22.68
CA GLY A 458 -4.77 9.51 22.55
C GLY A 458 -5.04 9.97 21.12
N LEU A 459 -4.81 9.12 20.11
CA LEU A 459 -5.06 9.39 18.68
C LEU A 459 -6.11 8.41 18.14
N ASP A 460 -7.27 8.91 17.70
CA ASP A 460 -8.32 8.10 17.07
C ASP A 460 -7.99 7.86 15.59
N VAL A 461 -7.07 6.95 15.38
CA VAL A 461 -6.60 6.58 14.04
C VAL A 461 -7.57 5.61 13.40
N GLN A 462 -8.02 5.92 12.20
CA GLN A 462 -8.99 5.12 11.46
C GLN A 462 -8.55 4.96 10.00
N ALA A 463 -9.06 3.92 9.34
CA ALA A 463 -9.01 3.76 7.88
C ALA A 463 -10.32 4.27 7.29
N TRP A 464 -10.26 5.21 6.33
CA TRP A 464 -11.45 5.76 5.68
C TRP A 464 -11.43 5.52 4.18
N ASN A 465 -12.63 5.22 3.62
CA ASN A 465 -12.84 5.17 2.18
C ASN A 465 -14.04 6.06 1.83
N GLU A 466 -13.89 6.91 0.82
CA GLU A 466 -14.92 7.87 0.39
C GLU A 466 -15.50 8.70 1.55
N GLY A 467 -14.64 9.14 2.47
CA GLY A 467 -15.02 9.98 3.62
C GLY A 467 -15.76 9.23 4.74
N LYS A 468 -15.64 7.89 4.82
CA LYS A 468 -16.29 7.06 5.86
C LYS A 468 -15.32 6.01 6.41
N PRO A 469 -15.46 5.63 7.69
CA PRO A 469 -14.71 4.53 8.26
C PRO A 469 -14.93 3.22 7.48
N THR A 470 -13.85 2.45 7.29
CA THR A 470 -13.87 1.14 6.66
C THR A 470 -13.13 0.12 7.52
N SER A 471 -13.58 -1.14 7.47
CA SER A 471 -12.82 -2.27 8.03
C SER A 471 -11.83 -2.87 7.03
N MET A 472 -11.81 -2.34 5.81
CA MET A 472 -10.90 -2.70 4.74
C MET A 472 -9.76 -1.68 4.68
N THR A 473 -8.88 -1.85 3.71
CA THR A 473 -7.82 -0.88 3.39
C THR A 473 -8.42 0.49 3.07
N GLY A 474 -7.89 1.55 3.67
CA GLY A 474 -8.36 2.92 3.46
C GLY A 474 -7.33 3.99 3.77
N GLU A 475 -7.68 5.24 3.53
CA GLU A 475 -6.87 6.41 3.87
C GLU A 475 -6.71 6.53 5.39
N LEU A 476 -5.47 6.72 5.86
CA LEU A 476 -5.18 6.96 7.26
C LEU A 476 -5.68 8.34 7.67
N VAL A 477 -6.59 8.36 8.61
CA VAL A 477 -7.11 9.60 9.21
C VAL A 477 -6.98 9.57 10.73
N CYS A 478 -6.92 10.76 11.37
CA CYS A 478 -7.06 10.94 12.81
C CYS A 478 -8.25 11.85 13.08
N VAL A 479 -9.22 11.35 13.85
CA VAL A 479 -10.53 11.98 13.97
C VAL A 479 -10.58 12.97 15.14
N ASN A 480 -9.84 12.70 16.23
CA ASN A 480 -9.84 13.56 17.42
C ASN A 480 -8.64 14.52 17.44
N PRO A 481 -8.73 15.65 18.17
CA PRO A 481 -7.59 16.51 18.44
C PRO A 481 -6.48 15.80 19.21
N PHE A 482 -5.23 16.17 18.90
CA PHE A 482 -4.04 15.65 19.58
C PHE A 482 -2.96 16.73 19.78
N PRO A 483 -2.12 16.64 20.85
CA PRO A 483 -1.22 17.72 21.25
C PRO A 483 -0.10 18.05 20.25
N SER A 484 0.39 17.04 19.52
CA SER A 484 1.50 17.16 18.56
C SER A 484 1.07 17.67 17.18
N ARG A 485 -0.23 18.00 17.00
CA ARG A 485 -0.67 18.68 15.78
C ARG A 485 0.17 19.94 15.55
N PRO A 486 0.72 20.15 14.35
CA PRO A 486 1.51 21.33 14.06
C PRO A 486 0.78 22.64 14.40
N LEU A 487 1.52 23.66 14.77
CA LEU A 487 0.95 25.00 14.96
C LEU A 487 0.46 25.61 13.66
N GLY A 488 0.97 25.15 12.52
CA GLY A 488 0.69 25.56 11.17
C GLY A 488 1.92 25.46 10.28
N PHE A 489 1.86 26.05 9.07
CA PHE A 489 3.04 26.20 8.22
C PHE A 489 3.65 27.58 8.38
N PHE A 490 4.96 27.67 8.40
CA PHE A 490 5.65 28.96 8.43
C PHE A 490 5.32 29.77 7.15
N GLY A 491 4.96 31.04 7.32
CA GLY A 491 4.54 31.92 6.22
C GLY A 491 3.17 31.58 5.60
N ASP A 492 2.29 30.89 6.34
CA ASP A 492 0.90 30.58 5.98
C ASP A 492 -0.06 31.28 6.94
N ALA A 493 -0.10 32.60 6.86
CA ALA A 493 -0.80 33.44 7.84
C ALA A 493 -2.32 33.21 7.89
N ASP A 494 -2.94 32.86 6.77
CA ASP A 494 -4.36 32.54 6.65
C ASP A 494 -4.68 31.05 6.89
N GLY A 495 -3.67 30.19 7.05
CA GLY A 495 -3.81 28.75 7.24
C GLY A 495 -4.30 27.97 6.02
N SER A 496 -4.42 28.62 4.86
CA SER A 496 -5.02 28.00 3.67
C SER A 496 -4.22 26.80 3.13
N ARG A 497 -2.88 26.88 3.18
CA ARG A 497 -2.01 25.76 2.76
C ARG A 497 -2.06 24.59 3.74
N PHE A 498 -2.12 24.90 5.03
CA PHE A 498 -2.27 23.91 6.09
C PHE A 498 -3.60 23.16 5.97
N HIS A 499 -4.71 23.91 5.83
CA HIS A 499 -6.04 23.34 5.54
C HIS A 499 -6.02 22.44 4.29
N ALA A 500 -5.48 22.95 3.19
CA ALA A 500 -5.43 22.20 1.93
C ALA A 500 -4.62 20.89 2.03
N ALA A 501 -3.59 20.87 2.90
CA ALA A 501 -2.72 19.72 3.04
C ALA A 501 -3.34 18.56 3.85
N TYR A 502 -4.18 18.87 4.86
CA TYR A 502 -4.61 17.86 5.84
C TYR A 502 -6.13 17.78 6.06
N PHE A 503 -6.90 18.80 5.69
CA PHE A 503 -8.34 18.89 6.01
C PHE A 503 -9.25 19.07 4.80
N LYS A 504 -8.68 19.32 3.61
CA LYS A 504 -9.48 19.53 2.39
C LYS A 504 -10.23 18.29 1.96
N ALA A 505 -9.61 17.11 2.08
CA ALA A 505 -10.20 15.83 1.68
C ALA A 505 -11.34 15.42 2.63
N ASN A 506 -11.12 15.56 3.94
CA ASN A 506 -12.06 15.23 4.99
C ASN A 506 -12.14 16.42 5.98
N PRO A 507 -13.09 17.35 5.81
CA PRO A 507 -13.19 18.55 6.67
C PRO A 507 -13.28 18.21 8.16
N GLY A 508 -12.44 18.86 8.97
CA GLY A 508 -12.37 18.65 10.41
C GLY A 508 -11.60 17.40 10.86
N VAL A 509 -11.19 16.54 9.93
CA VAL A 509 -10.49 15.27 10.20
C VAL A 509 -9.10 15.31 9.56
N TRP A 510 -8.07 15.04 10.34
CA TRP A 510 -6.70 14.95 9.84
C TRP A 510 -6.55 13.80 8.83
N THR A 511 -6.20 14.12 7.61
CA THR A 511 -5.94 13.15 6.53
C THR A 511 -4.44 13.12 6.26
N HIS A 512 -3.80 11.95 6.47
CA HIS A 512 -2.33 11.87 6.51
C HIS A 512 -1.69 11.64 5.13
N GLY A 513 -2.39 10.96 4.25
CA GLY A 513 -1.84 10.60 2.95
C GLY A 513 -1.13 9.23 2.94
N ASP A 514 -1.44 8.35 3.88
CA ASP A 514 -1.00 6.95 3.92
C ASP A 514 -2.20 6.01 3.79
N ILE A 515 -1.99 4.84 3.22
CA ILE A 515 -3.00 3.77 3.14
C ILE A 515 -2.75 2.76 4.25
N ILE A 516 -3.78 2.48 5.03
CA ILE A 516 -3.72 1.62 6.21
C ILE A 516 -4.87 0.62 6.24
N GLU A 517 -4.63 -0.52 6.90
CA GLU A 517 -5.61 -1.55 7.21
C GLU A 517 -5.45 -1.97 8.67
N PHE A 518 -6.54 -2.24 9.36
CA PHE A 518 -6.54 -2.73 10.74
C PHE A 518 -7.01 -4.16 10.81
N SER A 519 -6.26 -5.00 11.53
CA SER A 519 -6.69 -6.37 11.81
C SER A 519 -7.82 -6.40 12.85
N ALA A 520 -8.49 -7.54 12.96
CA ALA A 520 -9.50 -7.77 14.01
C ALA A 520 -8.93 -7.66 15.45
N GLN A 521 -7.61 -7.82 15.61
CA GLN A 521 -6.89 -7.70 16.89
C GLN A 521 -6.45 -6.26 17.18
N GLY A 522 -6.67 -5.33 16.26
CA GLY A 522 -6.30 -3.91 16.41
C GLY A 522 -4.88 -3.55 15.99
N SER A 523 -4.09 -4.51 15.47
CA SER A 523 -2.82 -4.23 14.81
C SER A 523 -3.04 -3.59 13.43
N ALA A 524 -2.00 -2.96 12.86
CA ALA A 524 -2.12 -2.19 11.64
C ALA A 524 -1.11 -2.63 10.57
N ARG A 525 -1.57 -2.71 9.32
CA ARG A 525 -0.72 -2.91 8.15
C ARG A 525 -0.72 -1.67 7.27
N LEU A 526 0.46 -1.22 6.88
CA LEU A 526 0.64 -0.07 5.99
C LEU A 526 0.85 -0.55 4.56
N HIS A 527 0.21 0.14 3.63
CA HIS A 527 0.23 -0.18 2.20
C HIS A 527 0.92 0.90 1.35
N GLY A 528 1.53 1.91 1.98
CA GLY A 528 2.24 3.01 1.33
C GLY A 528 1.44 4.31 1.30
N ARG A 529 1.80 5.21 0.38
CA ARG A 529 1.22 6.55 0.26
C ARG A 529 -0.07 6.56 -0.56
N SER A 530 -1.06 7.36 -0.16
CA SER A 530 -2.31 7.52 -0.92
C SER A 530 -2.11 8.34 -2.21
N ASP A 531 -1.13 9.26 -2.25
CA ASP A 531 -0.77 10.01 -3.46
C ASP A 531 0.02 9.17 -4.48
N GLY A 532 0.47 7.98 -4.09
CA GLY A 532 1.05 6.95 -4.95
C GLY A 532 0.04 5.93 -5.48
N VAL A 533 -1.21 5.97 -5.04
CA VAL A 533 -2.25 5.03 -5.51
C VAL A 533 -2.45 5.18 -7.01
N LEU A 534 -2.39 4.05 -7.70
CA LEU A 534 -2.58 3.97 -9.15
C LEU A 534 -4.06 3.73 -9.46
N ASN A 535 -4.63 4.47 -10.40
CA ASN A 535 -5.95 4.15 -10.92
C ASN A 535 -5.80 3.24 -12.14
N VAL A 536 -5.98 1.94 -11.94
CA VAL A 536 -5.87 0.94 -12.99
C VAL A 536 -7.26 0.59 -13.49
N ARG A 537 -7.65 1.15 -14.63
CA ARG A 537 -8.95 0.87 -15.26
C ARG A 537 -10.15 1.09 -14.32
N GLY A 538 -10.09 2.12 -13.47
CA GLY A 538 -11.14 2.45 -12.52
C GLY A 538 -11.00 1.76 -11.14
N ILE A 539 -9.98 0.93 -10.95
CA ILE A 539 -9.65 0.28 -9.67
C ILE A 539 -8.46 0.99 -9.05
N ASN A 540 -8.59 1.41 -7.81
CA ASN A 540 -7.47 1.99 -7.05
C ASN A 540 -6.56 0.86 -6.55
N VAL A 541 -5.30 0.89 -6.98
CA VAL A 541 -4.27 -0.09 -6.62
C VAL A 541 -3.20 0.59 -5.77
N SER A 542 -2.93 0.02 -4.60
CA SER A 542 -1.83 0.49 -3.75
C SER A 542 -0.48 -0.07 -4.23
N PRO A 543 0.55 0.76 -4.44
CA PRO A 543 1.90 0.30 -4.74
C PRO A 543 2.44 -0.73 -3.76
N GLY A 544 2.14 -0.57 -2.46
CA GLY A 544 2.61 -1.46 -1.40
C GLY A 544 2.17 -2.91 -1.57
N GLU A 545 1.00 -3.13 -2.17
CA GLU A 545 0.51 -4.47 -2.47
C GLU A 545 1.34 -5.15 -3.56
N ILE A 546 1.70 -4.40 -4.61
CA ILE A 546 2.61 -4.86 -5.66
C ILE A 546 4.00 -5.13 -5.05
N TYR A 547 4.53 -4.22 -4.25
CA TYR A 547 5.86 -4.37 -3.64
C TYR A 547 5.95 -5.61 -2.75
N ARG A 548 4.93 -5.89 -1.95
CA ARG A 548 4.87 -7.05 -1.08
C ARG A 548 5.01 -8.37 -1.88
N ILE A 549 4.27 -8.50 -2.95
CA ILE A 549 4.30 -9.70 -3.80
C ILE A 549 5.64 -9.81 -4.53
N VAL A 550 6.09 -8.73 -5.15
CA VAL A 550 7.32 -8.70 -5.94
C VAL A 550 8.57 -8.92 -5.09
N SER A 551 8.59 -8.46 -3.84
CA SER A 551 9.72 -8.67 -2.91
C SER A 551 9.96 -10.14 -2.55
N SER A 552 8.97 -11.02 -2.71
CA SER A 552 9.11 -12.46 -2.50
C SER A 552 9.86 -13.19 -3.63
N ILE A 553 10.09 -12.52 -4.77
CA ILE A 553 10.75 -13.09 -5.93
C ILE A 553 12.27 -12.94 -5.77
N GLY A 554 12.98 -14.05 -5.61
CA GLY A 554 14.39 -14.08 -5.20
C GLY A 554 15.38 -13.31 -6.08
N GLU A 555 15.11 -13.10 -7.36
CA GLU A 555 15.96 -12.36 -8.30
C GLU A 555 15.80 -10.83 -8.21
N ILE A 556 14.75 -10.35 -7.53
CA ILE A 556 14.45 -8.92 -7.44
C ILE A 556 15.05 -8.36 -6.16
N ASN A 557 15.80 -7.27 -6.28
CA ASN A 557 16.39 -6.54 -5.17
C ASN A 557 15.49 -5.39 -4.71
N GLN A 558 15.05 -4.54 -5.66
CA GLN A 558 14.17 -3.40 -5.38
C GLN A 558 13.11 -3.28 -6.48
N SER A 559 11.97 -2.73 -6.12
CA SER A 559 10.87 -2.49 -7.06
C SER A 559 10.23 -1.12 -6.79
N MET A 560 9.74 -0.49 -7.86
CA MET A 560 8.97 0.75 -7.78
C MET A 560 7.94 0.76 -8.90
N VAL A 561 6.68 1.02 -8.56
CA VAL A 561 5.59 1.09 -9.52
C VAL A 561 5.08 2.53 -9.65
N VAL A 562 4.88 2.98 -10.87
CA VAL A 562 4.39 4.32 -11.17
C VAL A 562 3.45 4.30 -12.38
N ALA A 563 2.58 5.31 -12.48
CA ALA A 563 1.74 5.50 -13.65
C ALA A 563 2.49 6.28 -14.75
N GLN A 564 2.38 5.80 -15.98
CA GLN A 564 2.75 6.54 -17.20
C GLN A 564 1.47 7.00 -17.90
N THR A 565 1.33 8.31 -18.15
CA THR A 565 0.13 8.92 -18.76
C THR A 565 0.19 8.85 -20.28
N ALA A 566 -0.89 8.52 -20.99
CA ALA A 566 -0.94 8.59 -22.45
C ALA A 566 -0.91 10.05 -22.95
N HIS A 567 -0.16 10.31 -24.04
CA HIS A 567 -0.04 11.65 -24.66
C HIS A 567 -0.81 11.76 -25.99
N ASP A 568 -1.71 10.82 -26.27
CA ASP A 568 -2.42 10.75 -27.56
C ASP A 568 -3.67 11.63 -27.66
N GLY A 569 -3.89 12.52 -26.70
CA GLY A 569 -5.06 13.43 -26.71
C GLY A 569 -6.41 12.75 -26.47
N SER A 570 -6.44 11.42 -26.32
CA SER A 570 -7.69 10.66 -26.09
C SER A 570 -8.14 10.65 -24.62
N GLY A 571 -7.35 11.20 -23.72
CA GLY A 571 -7.70 11.45 -22.31
C GLY A 571 -7.91 10.19 -21.43
N SER A 572 -7.69 8.98 -21.93
CA SER A 572 -8.17 7.77 -21.26
C SER A 572 -7.17 6.62 -21.10
N GLY A 573 -5.85 6.86 -20.97
CA GLY A 573 -4.91 5.76 -20.83
C GLY A 573 -3.74 6.03 -19.89
N GLN A 574 -3.86 5.62 -18.60
CA GLN A 574 -2.69 5.41 -17.76
C GLN A 574 -2.24 3.96 -17.89
N ARG A 575 -0.93 3.71 -18.10
CA ARG A 575 -0.33 2.39 -17.99
C ARG A 575 0.52 2.27 -16.72
N VAL A 576 0.48 1.11 -16.10
CA VAL A 576 1.25 0.80 -14.90
C VAL A 576 2.64 0.35 -15.30
N VAL A 577 3.65 1.04 -14.83
CA VAL A 577 5.06 0.73 -15.06
C VAL A 577 5.68 0.23 -13.77
N LEU A 578 6.22 -0.99 -13.79
CA LEU A 578 7.01 -1.58 -12.71
C LEU A 578 8.49 -1.51 -13.06
N LEU A 579 9.23 -0.67 -12.31
CA LEU A 579 10.68 -0.57 -12.38
C LEU A 579 11.29 -1.59 -11.41
N LEU A 580 12.24 -2.38 -11.87
CA LEU A 580 12.91 -3.42 -11.08
C LEU A 580 14.41 -3.22 -11.08
N VAL A 581 15.01 -3.29 -9.89
CA VAL A 581 16.45 -3.48 -9.72
C VAL A 581 16.68 -4.95 -9.39
N LEU A 582 17.44 -5.64 -10.22
CA LEU A 582 17.70 -7.06 -10.03
C LEU A 582 18.93 -7.29 -9.14
N ARG A 583 19.00 -8.43 -8.48
CA ARG A 583 20.15 -8.86 -7.70
C ARG A 583 21.36 -9.10 -8.61
N ARG A 584 22.56 -8.95 -8.05
CA ARG A 584 23.80 -9.14 -8.78
C ARG A 584 23.87 -10.53 -9.44
N GLY A 585 24.02 -10.53 -10.77
CA GLY A 585 24.06 -11.77 -11.58
C GLY A 585 22.71 -12.22 -12.15
N ALA A 586 21.58 -11.67 -11.70
CA ALA A 586 20.30 -11.84 -12.35
C ALA A 586 20.17 -10.90 -13.56
N LYS A 587 19.38 -11.30 -14.55
CA LYS A 587 19.05 -10.47 -15.73
C LYS A 587 17.54 -10.59 -16.00
N MET A 588 16.97 -9.52 -16.51
CA MET A 588 15.59 -9.58 -16.98
C MET A 588 15.47 -10.58 -18.14
N SER A 589 14.51 -11.46 -17.98
CA SER A 589 14.16 -12.44 -19.00
C SER A 589 12.63 -12.53 -19.15
N ALA A 590 12.15 -13.03 -20.26
CA ALA A 590 10.73 -13.30 -20.47
C ALA A 590 10.14 -14.18 -19.36
N ALA A 591 10.90 -15.20 -18.92
CA ALA A 591 10.48 -16.10 -17.84
C ALA A 591 10.32 -15.36 -16.49
N LEU A 592 11.25 -14.45 -16.15
CA LEU A 592 11.15 -13.65 -14.94
C LEU A 592 9.96 -12.68 -15.00
N ALA A 593 9.77 -11.98 -16.12
CA ALA A 593 8.65 -11.06 -16.31
C ALA A 593 7.30 -11.78 -16.24
N SER A 594 7.19 -12.98 -16.85
CA SER A 594 6.00 -13.81 -16.78
C SER A 594 5.73 -14.31 -15.36
N ARG A 595 6.78 -14.67 -14.61
CA ARG A 595 6.65 -15.07 -13.20
C ARG A 595 6.18 -13.90 -12.33
N VAL A 596 6.73 -12.71 -12.51
CA VAL A 596 6.27 -11.50 -11.80
C VAL A 596 4.78 -11.25 -12.04
N ARG A 597 4.34 -11.28 -13.30
CA ARG A 597 2.93 -11.09 -13.65
C ARG A 597 2.04 -12.20 -13.07
N ARG A 598 2.47 -13.44 -13.13
CA ARG A 598 1.74 -14.58 -12.58
C ARG A 598 1.60 -14.48 -11.06
N GLU A 599 2.67 -14.15 -10.33
CA GLU A 599 2.60 -13.97 -8.87
C GLU A 599 1.68 -12.81 -8.48
N LEU A 600 1.73 -11.68 -9.20
CA LEU A 600 0.82 -10.57 -8.98
C LEU A 600 -0.65 -10.94 -9.28
N MET A 601 -0.89 -11.76 -10.29
CA MET A 601 -2.23 -12.27 -10.61
C MET A 601 -2.74 -13.24 -9.55
N LEU A 602 -1.90 -14.19 -9.10
CA LEU A 602 -2.29 -15.26 -8.17
C LEU A 602 -2.42 -14.79 -6.72
N GLN A 603 -1.48 -13.96 -6.25
CA GLN A 603 -1.46 -13.47 -4.85
C GLN A 603 -2.23 -12.17 -4.65
N GLY A 604 -2.67 -11.55 -5.73
CA GLY A 604 -3.40 -10.29 -5.73
C GLY A 604 -4.57 -10.34 -6.70
N SER A 605 -4.51 -9.53 -7.76
CA SER A 605 -5.57 -9.47 -8.76
C SER A 605 -5.04 -9.04 -10.13
N ALA A 606 -5.86 -9.14 -11.17
CA ALA A 606 -5.53 -8.65 -12.51
C ALA A 606 -5.20 -7.13 -12.54
N ALA A 607 -5.72 -6.36 -11.59
CA ALA A 607 -5.45 -4.95 -11.47
C ALA A 607 -4.01 -4.64 -11.00
N LEU A 608 -3.36 -5.58 -10.32
CA LEU A 608 -1.97 -5.44 -9.85
C LEU A 608 -0.93 -5.74 -10.95
N VAL A 609 -1.34 -6.34 -12.05
CA VAL A 609 -0.42 -6.75 -13.12
C VAL A 609 0.03 -5.52 -13.92
N PRO A 610 1.36 -5.21 -13.95
CA PRO A 610 1.87 -4.04 -14.65
C PRO A 610 1.79 -4.21 -16.16
N ASP A 611 1.50 -3.10 -16.86
CA ASP A 611 1.53 -3.05 -18.32
C ASP A 611 2.98 -3.11 -18.82
N VAL A 612 3.93 -2.49 -18.11
CA VAL A 612 5.35 -2.46 -18.45
C VAL A 612 6.18 -2.94 -17.26
N ILE A 613 7.14 -3.82 -17.51
CA ILE A 613 8.20 -4.18 -16.55
C ILE A 613 9.54 -3.76 -17.14
N ALA A 614 10.27 -2.90 -16.43
CA ALA A 614 11.56 -2.37 -16.89
C ALA A 614 12.66 -2.63 -15.85
N GLU A 615 13.78 -3.23 -16.28
CA GLU A 615 14.98 -3.37 -15.47
C GLU A 615 15.74 -2.03 -15.45
N VAL A 616 16.04 -1.52 -14.25
CA VAL A 616 16.81 -0.29 -14.05
C VAL A 616 17.98 -0.54 -13.13
N GLU A 617 19.06 0.23 -13.29
CA GLU A 617 20.26 0.08 -12.46
C GLU A 617 20.03 0.52 -11.01
N ALA A 618 19.22 1.56 -10.81
CA ALA A 618 18.89 2.08 -9.49
C ALA A 618 17.54 2.80 -9.53
N LEU A 619 16.83 2.78 -8.42
CA LEU A 619 15.62 3.57 -8.20
C LEU A 619 15.98 4.93 -7.58
N PRO A 620 15.22 6.02 -7.85
CA PRO A 620 15.45 7.31 -7.21
C PRO A 620 15.16 7.24 -5.72
N VAL A 621 16.14 7.64 -4.92
CA VAL A 621 16.05 7.69 -3.45
C VAL A 621 16.44 9.06 -2.94
N THR A 622 15.81 9.51 -1.87
CA THR A 622 16.17 10.78 -1.20
C THR A 622 17.45 10.61 -0.38
N HIS A 623 18.07 11.73 0.06
CA HIS A 623 19.23 11.69 0.95
C HIS A 623 18.98 10.91 2.26
N ASN A 624 17.75 10.78 2.69
CA ASN A 624 17.34 9.96 3.83
C ASN A 624 17.08 8.49 3.47
N GLY A 625 17.43 8.04 2.26
CA GLY A 625 17.25 6.67 1.79
C GLY A 625 15.80 6.27 1.48
N LYS A 626 14.85 7.22 1.46
CA LYS A 626 13.45 6.94 1.11
C LYS A 626 13.27 6.87 -0.40
N PRO A 627 12.56 5.84 -0.94
CA PRO A 627 12.18 5.79 -2.35
C PRO A 627 11.38 7.03 -2.76
N SER A 628 11.66 7.57 -3.95
CA SER A 628 10.98 8.75 -4.50
C SER A 628 10.13 8.37 -5.70
N GLU A 629 8.90 7.89 -5.46
CA GLU A 629 7.94 7.54 -6.52
C GLU A 629 7.59 8.75 -7.39
N ALA A 630 7.56 9.95 -6.81
CA ALA A 630 7.32 11.18 -7.55
C ALA A 630 8.42 11.45 -8.60
N ALA A 631 9.71 11.27 -8.23
CA ALA A 631 10.82 11.41 -9.17
C ALA A 631 10.79 10.34 -10.26
N ALA A 632 10.48 9.09 -9.90
CA ALA A 632 10.33 8.00 -10.86
C ALA A 632 9.17 8.25 -11.83
N ARG A 633 8.03 8.73 -11.33
CA ARG A 633 6.86 9.08 -12.15
C ARG A 633 7.17 10.22 -13.14
N ASP A 634 7.82 11.28 -12.66
CA ASP A 634 8.23 12.39 -13.53
C ASP A 634 9.20 11.88 -14.61
N ALA A 635 10.20 11.04 -14.24
CA ALA A 635 11.16 10.43 -15.15
C ALA A 635 10.50 9.54 -16.21
N VAL A 636 9.62 8.64 -15.80
CA VAL A 636 8.88 7.72 -16.68
C VAL A 636 7.98 8.47 -17.65
N ASN A 637 7.48 9.66 -17.27
CA ASN A 637 6.66 10.51 -18.13
C ASN A 637 7.47 11.51 -18.95
N GLY A 638 8.81 11.52 -18.86
CA GLY A 638 9.66 12.48 -19.56
C GLY A 638 9.47 13.91 -19.07
N LEU A 639 9.00 14.10 -17.85
CA LEU A 639 8.77 15.41 -17.24
C LEU A 639 10.03 15.85 -16.45
N PRO A 640 10.28 17.16 -16.34
CA PRO A 640 11.31 17.66 -15.44
C PRO A 640 11.06 17.20 -14.00
N VAL A 641 12.03 16.52 -13.39
CA VAL A 641 11.93 16.04 -12.02
C VAL A 641 12.04 17.21 -11.04
N ARG A 642 10.94 17.52 -10.37
CA ARG A 642 10.77 18.69 -9.51
C ARG A 642 11.58 18.66 -8.23
N ASN A 643 11.93 17.48 -7.74
CA ASN A 643 12.67 17.27 -6.48
C ASN A 643 14.07 16.71 -6.71
N LEU A 644 14.70 16.98 -7.86
CA LEU A 644 15.99 16.43 -8.25
C LEU A 644 17.09 16.71 -7.20
N SER A 645 17.09 17.89 -6.62
CA SER A 645 18.06 18.30 -5.59
C SER A 645 17.92 17.57 -4.25
N SER A 646 16.80 16.89 -4.01
CA SER A 646 16.58 16.10 -2.79
C SER A 646 16.96 14.62 -2.96
N LEU A 647 17.38 14.22 -4.17
CA LEU A 647 17.78 12.84 -4.45
C LEU A 647 19.25 12.61 -4.12
N ALA A 648 19.56 11.48 -3.48
CA ALA A 648 20.92 11.01 -3.25
C ALA A 648 21.58 10.50 -4.54
N ASN A 649 20.78 10.05 -5.52
CA ASN A 649 21.24 9.45 -6.77
C ASN A 649 20.55 10.05 -8.02
N PRO A 650 20.65 11.36 -8.26
CA PRO A 650 19.91 12.04 -9.32
C PRO A 650 20.19 11.50 -10.75
N GLY A 651 21.38 10.93 -10.99
CA GLY A 651 21.73 10.35 -12.30
C GLY A 651 20.89 9.13 -12.73
N CYS A 652 20.16 8.49 -11.82
CA CYS A 652 19.27 7.38 -12.19
C CYS A 652 18.04 7.87 -12.98
N VAL A 653 17.62 9.12 -12.79
CA VAL A 653 16.45 9.73 -13.44
C VAL A 653 16.61 9.76 -14.95
N GLU A 654 17.78 10.19 -15.45
CA GLU A 654 18.06 10.25 -16.89
C GLU A 654 18.06 8.85 -17.52
N LYS A 655 18.64 7.85 -16.80
CA LYS A 655 18.65 6.46 -17.26
C LYS A 655 17.24 5.86 -17.32
N ILE A 656 16.40 6.18 -16.34
CA ILE A 656 14.99 5.77 -16.36
C ILE A 656 14.27 6.42 -17.55
N SER A 657 14.39 7.73 -17.73
CA SER A 657 13.72 8.44 -18.83
C SER A 657 14.13 7.94 -20.22
N ALA A 658 15.39 7.51 -20.38
CA ALA A 658 15.92 6.98 -21.63
C ALA A 658 15.67 5.46 -21.83
N HIS A 659 14.98 4.79 -20.90
CA HIS A 659 14.82 3.33 -20.95
C HIS A 659 13.95 2.89 -22.15
N PRO A 660 14.40 1.96 -23.00
CA PRO A 660 13.70 1.58 -24.24
C PRO A 660 12.27 1.06 -24.03
N ALA A 661 12.01 0.31 -22.94
CA ALA A 661 10.67 -0.21 -22.62
C ALA A 661 9.66 0.91 -22.29
N LEU A 662 10.14 2.11 -21.95
CA LEU A 662 9.31 3.28 -21.65
C LEU A 662 9.06 4.15 -22.89
N ALA A 663 9.81 3.91 -24.00
CA ALA A 663 9.62 4.60 -25.26
C ALA A 663 8.22 4.32 -25.82
N ARG A 664 7.54 5.37 -26.28
CA ARG A 664 6.18 5.32 -26.83
C ARG A 664 6.16 5.30 -28.35
N THR A 665 7.24 4.89 -28.98
CA THR A 665 7.28 4.73 -30.42
C THR A 665 6.35 3.58 -30.82
N ARG A 666 5.24 3.92 -31.51
CA ARG A 666 4.57 2.97 -32.40
C ARG A 666 5.66 2.49 -33.36
N ARG A 667 6.12 1.25 -33.21
CA ARG A 667 6.86 0.60 -34.29
C ARG A 667 5.88 0.56 -35.46
N GLU A 668 6.23 1.15 -36.57
CA GLU A 668 5.47 0.97 -37.80
C GLU A 668 5.45 -0.51 -38.12
N LEU A 669 4.25 -1.07 -38.21
CA LEU A 669 4.06 -2.45 -38.61
C LEU A 669 4.45 -2.58 -40.07
N PRO A 670 5.14 -3.68 -40.47
CA PRO A 670 5.46 -3.91 -41.87
C PRO A 670 4.19 -4.01 -42.71
N GLU A 671 4.23 -3.51 -43.96
CA GLU A 671 3.09 -3.51 -44.89
C GLU A 671 2.63 -4.94 -45.21
N PRO A 672 1.30 -5.19 -45.38
CA PRO A 672 0.78 -6.53 -45.65
C PRO A 672 1.18 -6.97 -47.07
N GLY A 673 1.88 -8.07 -47.24
CA GLY A 673 2.11 -8.65 -48.57
C GLY A 673 3.32 -9.55 -48.73
N GLU A 674 4.14 -9.74 -47.72
CA GLU A 674 5.38 -10.52 -47.88
C GLU A 674 5.42 -11.76 -46.95
N LEU A 675 6.15 -12.81 -47.38
CA LEU A 675 6.36 -14.19 -46.92
C LEU A 675 6.29 -14.51 -45.42
N ALA A 676 6.15 -15.82 -45.08
CA ALA A 676 5.92 -16.38 -43.74
C ALA A 676 6.82 -15.80 -42.62
N GLU A 677 8.10 -15.57 -42.90
CA GLU A 677 9.06 -14.95 -41.98
C GLU A 677 8.66 -13.54 -41.55
N GLN A 678 7.96 -12.78 -42.42
CA GLN A 678 7.48 -11.42 -42.08
C GLN A 678 6.24 -11.47 -41.18
N VAL A 679 5.40 -12.51 -41.29
CA VAL A 679 4.25 -12.71 -40.40
C VAL A 679 4.72 -12.98 -38.98
N GLU A 680 5.78 -13.76 -38.78
CA GLU A 680 6.35 -13.99 -37.44
C GLU A 680 6.93 -12.71 -36.86
N VAL A 681 7.69 -11.93 -37.64
CA VAL A 681 8.23 -10.64 -37.22
C VAL A 681 7.09 -9.65 -36.85
N TYR A 682 6.04 -9.62 -37.68
CA TYR A 682 4.85 -8.82 -37.43
C TYR A 682 4.16 -9.22 -36.12
N LEU A 683 3.95 -10.53 -35.91
CA LEU A 683 3.30 -11.04 -34.71
C LEU A 683 4.15 -10.81 -33.46
N CYS A 684 5.48 -10.94 -33.53
CA CYS A 684 6.36 -10.56 -32.43
C CYS A 684 6.18 -9.10 -32.08
N ALA A 685 6.23 -8.19 -33.04
CA ALA A 685 6.05 -6.75 -32.81
C ALA A 685 4.65 -6.43 -32.26
N LEU A 686 3.61 -7.07 -32.77
CA LEU A 686 2.23 -6.92 -32.31
C LEU A 686 2.07 -7.41 -30.87
N TRP A 687 2.64 -8.56 -30.52
CA TRP A 687 2.59 -9.10 -29.18
C TRP A 687 3.41 -8.24 -28.21
N GLU A 688 4.62 -7.80 -28.61
CA GLU A 688 5.43 -6.85 -27.84
C GLU A 688 4.67 -5.56 -27.53
N GLN A 689 3.89 -5.08 -28.51
CA GLN A 689 3.04 -3.91 -28.33
C GLN A 689 1.87 -4.18 -27.39
N LEU A 690 1.14 -5.30 -27.58
CA LEU A 690 -0.03 -5.66 -26.80
C LEU A 690 0.30 -5.99 -25.36
N PHE A 691 1.40 -6.72 -25.15
CA PHE A 691 1.87 -7.10 -23.82
C PHE A 691 2.81 -6.06 -23.21
N SER A 692 3.18 -5.02 -23.97
CA SER A 692 4.17 -4.00 -23.55
C SER A 692 5.46 -4.63 -23.01
N PHE A 693 5.93 -5.69 -23.64
CA PHE A 693 7.10 -6.48 -23.27
C PHE A 693 7.89 -6.90 -24.50
N ALA A 694 9.22 -6.74 -24.47
CA ALA A 694 10.14 -7.17 -25.52
C ALA A 694 11.44 -7.72 -24.89
N PRO A 695 12.09 -8.72 -25.51
CA PRO A 695 11.64 -9.44 -26.71
C PRO A 695 10.62 -10.53 -26.39
N VAL A 696 9.68 -10.79 -27.29
CA VAL A 696 8.77 -11.94 -27.26
C VAL A 696 9.33 -13.04 -28.14
N SER A 697 9.35 -14.30 -27.64
CA SER A 697 9.81 -15.47 -28.39
C SER A 697 8.71 -16.05 -29.26
N LEU A 698 9.08 -16.71 -30.37
CA LEU A 698 8.16 -17.43 -31.24
C LEU A 698 7.39 -18.54 -30.52
N ASP A 699 7.97 -19.09 -29.46
CA ASP A 699 7.39 -20.20 -28.67
C ASP A 699 6.65 -19.68 -27.40
N ASP A 700 6.66 -18.37 -27.13
CA ASP A 700 5.90 -17.81 -26.00
C ASP A 700 4.41 -18.05 -26.18
N ASN A 701 3.74 -18.47 -25.09
CA ASN A 701 2.31 -18.74 -25.09
C ASN A 701 1.51 -17.49 -24.72
N PHE A 702 0.54 -17.13 -25.59
CA PHE A 702 -0.31 -15.96 -25.40
C PHE A 702 -0.94 -15.87 -24.01
N PHE A 703 -1.44 -17.00 -23.50
CA PHE A 703 -2.12 -17.03 -22.19
C PHE A 703 -1.13 -16.97 -21.03
N GLU A 704 0.06 -17.59 -21.18
CA GLU A 704 1.12 -17.52 -20.18
C GLU A 704 1.73 -16.10 -20.06
N LEU A 705 1.71 -15.34 -21.15
CA LEU A 705 2.09 -13.92 -21.15
C LEU A 705 1.02 -12.98 -20.52
N GLY A 706 -0.10 -13.53 -20.07
CA GLY A 706 -1.21 -12.77 -19.50
C GLY A 706 -2.30 -12.36 -20.49
N GLY A 707 -2.33 -13.01 -21.66
CA GLY A 707 -3.36 -12.80 -22.67
C GLY A 707 -4.74 -13.22 -22.19
N HIS A 708 -5.72 -12.35 -22.38
CA HIS A 708 -7.13 -12.58 -22.05
C HIS A 708 -8.03 -12.21 -23.23
N SER A 709 -9.33 -12.51 -23.11
CA SER A 709 -10.29 -12.39 -24.23
C SER A 709 -10.30 -11.01 -24.89
N LEU A 710 -10.12 -9.93 -24.14
CA LEU A 710 -10.10 -8.57 -24.70
C LEU A 710 -8.82 -8.31 -25.52
N LEU A 711 -7.64 -8.69 -24.98
CA LEU A 711 -6.37 -8.59 -25.68
C LEU A 711 -6.36 -9.46 -26.94
N ALA A 712 -6.94 -10.67 -26.85
CA ALA A 712 -7.09 -11.58 -27.98
C ALA A 712 -7.96 -10.94 -29.09
N ALA A 713 -9.09 -10.34 -28.73
CA ALA A 713 -9.96 -9.65 -29.69
C ALA A 713 -9.28 -8.43 -30.34
N GLN A 714 -8.52 -7.65 -29.57
CA GLN A 714 -7.72 -6.53 -30.10
C GLN A 714 -6.67 -7.01 -31.08
N MET A 715 -5.92 -8.06 -30.69
CA MET A 715 -4.89 -8.66 -31.54
C MET A 715 -5.45 -9.18 -32.85
N LEU A 716 -6.56 -9.92 -32.81
CA LEU A 716 -7.17 -10.48 -34.00
C LEU A 716 -7.77 -9.38 -34.92
N ALA A 717 -8.25 -8.28 -34.35
CA ALA A 717 -8.66 -7.10 -35.12
C ALA A 717 -7.48 -6.44 -35.86
N GLU A 718 -6.32 -6.31 -35.20
CA GLU A 718 -5.09 -5.80 -35.84
C GLU A 718 -4.58 -6.76 -36.93
N ILE A 719 -4.60 -8.08 -36.67
CA ILE A 719 -4.25 -9.10 -37.67
C ILE A 719 -5.18 -9.00 -38.89
N ARG A 720 -6.49 -8.83 -38.67
CA ARG A 720 -7.46 -8.64 -39.76
C ARG A 720 -7.17 -7.40 -40.57
N LEU A 721 -6.88 -6.27 -39.92
CA LEU A 721 -6.52 -5.01 -40.62
C LEU A 721 -5.23 -5.18 -41.46
N ALA A 722 -4.24 -5.89 -40.92
CA ALA A 722 -2.96 -6.07 -41.56
C ALA A 722 -2.95 -7.14 -42.68
N THR A 723 -3.72 -8.24 -42.49
CA THR A 723 -3.65 -9.42 -43.39
C THR A 723 -4.90 -9.62 -44.21
N GLY A 724 -5.99 -8.90 -43.96
CA GLY A 724 -7.32 -9.11 -44.57
C GLY A 724 -7.99 -10.43 -44.11
N ARG A 725 -7.36 -11.23 -43.27
CA ARG A 725 -7.89 -12.51 -42.78
C ARG A 725 -8.63 -12.35 -41.47
N THR A 726 -9.84 -12.86 -41.42
CA THR A 726 -10.63 -12.96 -40.20
C THR A 726 -10.33 -14.30 -39.52
N LEU A 727 -9.79 -14.25 -38.30
CA LEU A 727 -9.49 -15.40 -37.48
C LEU A 727 -10.46 -15.46 -36.29
N PRO A 728 -11.13 -16.60 -36.05
CA PRO A 728 -11.95 -16.77 -34.85
C PRO A 728 -11.12 -16.66 -33.57
N LEU A 729 -11.73 -16.19 -32.49
CA LEU A 729 -11.06 -16.07 -31.17
C LEU A 729 -10.50 -17.42 -30.70
N ALA A 730 -11.17 -18.51 -31.05
CA ALA A 730 -10.75 -19.88 -30.78
C ALA A 730 -9.40 -20.26 -31.44
N THR A 731 -8.97 -19.57 -32.47
CA THR A 731 -7.68 -19.81 -33.13
C THR A 731 -6.53 -19.75 -32.14
N LEU A 732 -6.58 -18.82 -31.16
CA LEU A 732 -5.54 -18.71 -30.14
C LEU A 732 -5.49 -19.86 -29.15
N ILE A 733 -6.60 -20.57 -28.95
CA ILE A 733 -6.62 -21.79 -28.11
C ILE A 733 -5.86 -22.92 -28.81
N ILE A 734 -5.99 -23.01 -30.11
CA ILE A 734 -5.37 -24.04 -30.94
C ILE A 734 -3.93 -23.67 -31.29
N ALA A 735 -3.67 -22.41 -31.53
CA ALA A 735 -2.38 -21.82 -31.90
C ALA A 735 -1.96 -20.73 -30.90
N PRO A 736 -1.63 -21.07 -29.66
CA PRO A 736 -1.36 -20.11 -28.59
C PRO A 736 0.03 -19.48 -28.66
N THR A 737 0.90 -19.89 -29.59
CA THR A 737 2.25 -19.34 -29.79
C THR A 737 2.35 -18.58 -31.11
N ILE A 738 3.31 -17.67 -31.22
CA ILE A 738 3.53 -16.87 -32.43
C ILE A 738 3.81 -17.79 -33.63
N ALA A 739 4.69 -18.79 -33.48
CA ALA A 739 5.00 -19.73 -34.53
C ALA A 739 3.75 -20.50 -35.02
N ARG A 740 2.90 -20.96 -34.12
CA ARG A 740 1.66 -21.65 -34.50
C ARG A 740 0.63 -20.73 -35.13
N LEU A 741 0.51 -19.51 -34.63
CA LEU A 741 -0.41 -18.49 -35.15
C LEU A 741 0.02 -18.05 -36.56
N ALA A 742 1.32 -17.86 -36.77
CA ALA A 742 1.88 -17.57 -38.09
C ALA A 742 1.55 -18.67 -39.12
N ALA A 743 1.72 -19.92 -38.75
CA ALA A 743 1.38 -21.08 -39.62
C ALA A 743 -0.12 -21.16 -39.98
N VAL A 744 -1.01 -20.68 -39.10
CA VAL A 744 -2.44 -20.57 -39.40
C VAL A 744 -2.69 -19.38 -40.36
N ILE A 745 -2.02 -18.24 -40.15
CA ILE A 745 -2.15 -17.05 -40.99
C ILE A 745 -1.61 -17.31 -42.39
N THR A 746 -0.51 -18.03 -42.54
CA THR A 746 0.09 -18.34 -43.85
C THR A 746 -0.65 -19.43 -44.60
N GLY A 747 -1.55 -20.21 -43.95
CA GLY A 747 -2.33 -21.26 -44.56
C GLY A 747 -1.59 -22.61 -44.63
N GLU A 748 -0.47 -22.79 -43.93
CA GLU A 748 0.27 -24.03 -43.79
C GLU A 748 -0.47 -25.08 -42.93
N ARG A 749 -1.47 -24.64 -42.17
CA ARG A 749 -2.36 -25.49 -41.41
C ARG A 749 -3.81 -25.25 -41.81
N ALA A 750 -4.51 -26.29 -42.26
CA ALA A 750 -5.92 -26.23 -42.59
C ALA A 750 -6.75 -25.89 -41.35
N GLN A 751 -7.70 -24.96 -41.45
CA GLN A 751 -8.72 -24.71 -40.45
C GLN A 751 -9.79 -25.81 -40.52
N ASP A 752 -9.60 -26.91 -39.80
CA ASP A 752 -10.64 -27.90 -39.52
C ASP A 752 -11.39 -27.50 -38.24
N THR A 753 -12.16 -26.43 -38.27
CA THR A 753 -12.96 -26.06 -37.08
C THR A 753 -14.33 -25.56 -37.47
N HIS A 754 -15.35 -26.19 -36.95
CA HIS A 754 -16.69 -25.58 -36.85
C HIS A 754 -16.55 -24.37 -35.93
N PRO A 755 -16.98 -23.18 -36.31
CA PRO A 755 -16.67 -21.92 -35.66
C PRO A 755 -17.12 -21.82 -34.18
N ASN A 756 -18.04 -22.67 -33.71
CA ASN A 756 -18.64 -22.56 -32.40
C ASN A 756 -18.32 -23.74 -31.47
N ILE A 757 -17.55 -24.76 -31.92
CA ILE A 757 -17.07 -25.87 -31.09
C ILE A 757 -15.56 -25.89 -31.08
N VAL A 758 -14.96 -25.75 -29.90
CA VAL A 758 -13.54 -25.51 -29.72
C VAL A 758 -12.92 -26.66 -28.94
N PRO A 759 -11.94 -27.41 -29.49
CA PRO A 759 -11.22 -28.39 -28.72
C PRO A 759 -10.33 -27.72 -27.69
N MET A 760 -10.68 -27.85 -26.39
CA MET A 760 -9.95 -27.24 -25.28
C MET A 760 -8.88 -28.16 -24.71
N ARG A 761 -9.14 -29.47 -24.71
CA ARG A 761 -8.18 -30.50 -24.28
C ARG A 761 -8.35 -31.74 -25.09
N ALA A 762 -7.24 -32.30 -25.60
CA ALA A 762 -7.24 -33.62 -26.25
C ALA A 762 -7.39 -34.73 -25.20
N GLY A 763 -7.93 -35.88 -25.62
CA GLY A 763 -8.14 -37.00 -24.71
C GLY A 763 -8.69 -38.22 -25.42
N ARG A 764 -9.07 -39.24 -24.63
CA ARG A 764 -9.65 -40.51 -25.12
C ARG A 764 -11.04 -40.74 -24.50
N GLY A 765 -11.91 -41.33 -25.24
CA GLY A 765 -13.26 -41.66 -24.77
C GLY A 765 -14.30 -40.60 -25.06
N ARG A 766 -15.38 -40.53 -24.25
CA ARG A 766 -16.50 -39.63 -24.46
C ARG A 766 -16.16 -38.23 -24.06
N PRO A 767 -16.48 -37.22 -24.89
CA PRO A 767 -16.20 -35.82 -24.61
C PRO A 767 -16.98 -35.28 -23.40
N VAL A 768 -16.40 -34.23 -22.77
CA VAL A 768 -17.09 -33.30 -21.87
C VAL A 768 -17.30 -32.00 -22.64
N PHE A 769 -18.55 -31.48 -22.68
CA PHE A 769 -18.88 -30.25 -23.34
C PHE A 769 -19.05 -29.15 -22.30
N MET A 770 -18.22 -28.07 -22.41
CA MET A 770 -18.26 -26.91 -21.56
C MET A 770 -18.89 -25.72 -22.30
N LEU A 771 -19.74 -24.96 -21.63
CA LEU A 771 -20.49 -23.86 -22.24
C LEU A 771 -20.05 -22.52 -21.68
N HIS A 772 -19.95 -21.54 -22.59
CA HIS A 772 -19.54 -20.17 -22.33
C HIS A 772 -20.38 -19.44 -21.31
N SER A 773 -19.81 -18.44 -20.64
CA SER A 773 -20.53 -17.51 -19.77
C SER A 773 -21.32 -16.46 -20.58
N ILE A 774 -21.77 -15.40 -19.93
CA ILE A 774 -22.44 -14.23 -20.56
C ILE A 774 -21.54 -13.48 -21.55
N THR A 775 -20.22 -13.73 -21.51
CA THR A 775 -19.27 -13.16 -22.47
C THR A 775 -19.36 -13.78 -23.85
N GLY A 776 -19.97 -14.95 -23.97
CA GLY A 776 -20.06 -15.73 -25.20
C GLY A 776 -18.80 -16.54 -25.52
N SER A 777 -17.68 -16.34 -24.82
CA SER A 777 -16.40 -17.01 -25.04
C SER A 777 -16.20 -18.15 -24.03
N VAL A 778 -15.56 -19.25 -24.49
CA VAL A 778 -15.17 -20.39 -23.64
C VAL A 778 -13.80 -20.23 -22.98
N MET A 779 -13.12 -19.12 -23.22
CA MET A 779 -11.78 -18.88 -22.68
C MET A 779 -11.74 -18.90 -21.14
N GLU A 780 -12.80 -18.49 -20.48
CA GLU A 780 -12.93 -18.54 -19.01
C GLU A 780 -12.94 -19.97 -18.45
N CYS A 781 -13.30 -20.94 -19.27
CA CYS A 781 -13.33 -22.36 -18.87
C CYS A 781 -12.04 -23.12 -19.20
N LEU A 782 -11.04 -22.50 -19.82
CA LEU A 782 -9.79 -23.16 -20.23
C LEU A 782 -9.02 -23.72 -19.03
N THR A 783 -8.89 -22.94 -17.98
CA THR A 783 -8.21 -23.37 -16.76
C THR A 783 -8.91 -24.56 -16.12
N LEU A 784 -10.25 -24.55 -16.09
CA LEU A 784 -11.04 -25.66 -15.57
C LEU A 784 -10.93 -26.90 -16.47
N ALA A 785 -10.90 -26.75 -17.79
CA ALA A 785 -10.70 -27.84 -18.71
C ALA A 785 -9.32 -28.50 -18.53
N GLY A 786 -8.28 -27.69 -18.27
CA GLY A 786 -6.93 -28.21 -17.98
C GLY A 786 -6.82 -28.90 -16.63
N ALA A 787 -7.52 -28.40 -15.60
CA ALA A 787 -7.49 -28.93 -14.23
C ALA A 787 -8.30 -30.23 -14.03
N LEU A 788 -9.13 -30.65 -14.98
CA LEU A 788 -9.89 -31.90 -14.87
C LEU A 788 -8.95 -33.14 -14.92
N GLU A 789 -8.85 -33.85 -13.80
CA GLU A 789 -8.05 -35.05 -13.67
C GLU A 789 -8.77 -36.28 -14.31
N ASN A 790 -8.92 -36.29 -15.66
CA ASN A 790 -9.43 -37.42 -16.41
C ASN A 790 -8.86 -37.42 -17.82
N GLU A 791 -8.91 -38.58 -18.53
CA GLU A 791 -8.39 -38.73 -19.89
C GLU A 791 -9.38 -38.29 -20.99
N ARG A 792 -10.54 -37.76 -20.66
CA ARG A 792 -11.60 -37.47 -21.62
C ARG A 792 -11.30 -36.15 -22.37
N PRO A 793 -11.60 -36.09 -23.68
CA PRO A 793 -11.47 -34.82 -24.42
C PRO A 793 -12.48 -33.80 -23.93
N VAL A 794 -12.09 -32.52 -23.93
CA VAL A 794 -12.96 -31.41 -23.51
C VAL A 794 -13.17 -30.49 -24.70
N TYR A 795 -14.43 -30.22 -25.01
CA TYR A 795 -14.84 -29.28 -26.04
C TYR A 795 -15.60 -28.09 -25.43
N GLY A 796 -15.21 -26.90 -25.82
CA GLY A 796 -15.94 -25.66 -25.48
C GLY A 796 -16.99 -25.32 -26.53
N LEU A 797 -18.19 -24.94 -26.12
CA LEU A 797 -19.24 -24.43 -26.97
C LEU A 797 -19.33 -22.90 -26.76
N GLN A 798 -19.04 -22.13 -27.83
CA GLN A 798 -19.00 -20.67 -27.78
C GLN A 798 -20.09 -20.01 -28.64
N ALA A 799 -20.40 -18.75 -28.32
CA ALA A 799 -21.45 -18.02 -28.98
C ALA A 799 -21.10 -17.69 -30.44
N ARG A 800 -22.14 -17.59 -31.27
CA ARG A 800 -22.05 -17.00 -32.62
C ARG A 800 -21.76 -15.52 -32.57
N GLY A 801 -21.05 -15.01 -33.57
CA GLY A 801 -20.84 -13.57 -33.76
C GLY A 801 -19.70 -12.98 -32.89
N LEU A 802 -18.86 -13.80 -32.24
CA LEU A 802 -17.65 -13.33 -31.53
C LEU A 802 -16.62 -12.70 -32.46
N ASP A 803 -16.63 -13.10 -33.75
CA ASP A 803 -15.80 -12.55 -34.84
C ASP A 803 -16.42 -11.30 -35.51
N GLY A 804 -17.70 -11.02 -35.24
CA GLY A 804 -18.45 -9.92 -35.84
C GLY A 804 -18.99 -10.18 -37.25
N GLU A 805 -18.83 -11.40 -37.79
CA GLU A 805 -19.31 -11.77 -39.13
C GLU A 805 -20.76 -12.27 -39.12
N GLU A 806 -21.18 -12.88 -38.01
CA GLU A 806 -22.52 -13.43 -37.86
C GLU A 806 -23.31 -12.71 -36.76
N GLU A 807 -24.62 -12.65 -36.90
CA GLU A 807 -25.47 -12.14 -35.82
C GLU A 807 -25.54 -13.13 -34.65
N PRO A 808 -25.32 -12.67 -33.39
CA PRO A 808 -25.50 -13.53 -32.24
C PRO A 808 -26.96 -13.90 -32.01
N GLN A 809 -27.19 -15.12 -31.56
CA GLN A 809 -28.49 -15.64 -31.22
C GLN A 809 -29.06 -14.94 -29.98
N ARG A 810 -30.39 -14.74 -29.94
CA ARG A 810 -31.07 -14.02 -28.84
C ARG A 810 -31.99 -14.93 -28.02
N SER A 811 -31.95 -16.25 -28.22
CA SER A 811 -32.77 -17.24 -27.52
C SER A 811 -31.91 -18.41 -27.07
N VAL A 812 -32.09 -18.83 -25.82
CA VAL A 812 -31.39 -19.99 -25.24
C VAL A 812 -31.78 -21.27 -25.98
N GLU A 813 -33.02 -21.40 -26.38
CA GLU A 813 -33.54 -22.55 -27.10
C GLU A 813 -32.91 -22.68 -28.50
N GLU A 814 -32.69 -21.58 -29.19
CA GLU A 814 -32.03 -21.54 -30.48
C GLU A 814 -30.52 -21.84 -30.36
N MET A 815 -29.84 -21.28 -29.37
CA MET A 815 -28.44 -21.60 -29.07
C MET A 815 -28.29 -23.12 -28.82
N ALA A 816 -29.14 -23.66 -27.93
CA ALA A 816 -29.12 -25.07 -27.58
C ALA A 816 -29.31 -25.98 -28.81
N ARG A 817 -30.21 -25.64 -29.73
CA ARG A 817 -30.46 -26.40 -30.95
C ARG A 817 -29.23 -26.45 -31.85
N VAL A 818 -28.56 -25.31 -32.03
CA VAL A 818 -27.34 -25.24 -32.82
C VAL A 818 -26.21 -26.02 -32.17
N TYR A 819 -26.06 -25.87 -30.87
CA TYR A 819 -25.02 -26.61 -30.13
C TYR A 819 -25.25 -28.12 -30.14
N VAL A 820 -26.51 -28.59 -30.04
CA VAL A 820 -26.83 -30.00 -30.18
C VAL A 820 -26.41 -30.54 -31.56
N GLN A 821 -26.60 -29.79 -32.63
CA GLN A 821 -26.16 -30.20 -33.97
C GLN A 821 -24.62 -30.33 -34.04
N GLN A 822 -23.92 -29.38 -33.48
CA GLN A 822 -22.44 -29.38 -33.45
C GLN A 822 -21.88 -30.46 -32.54
N MET A 823 -22.49 -30.70 -31.38
CA MET A 823 -22.14 -31.78 -30.48
C MET A 823 -22.28 -33.14 -31.13
N ARG A 824 -23.35 -33.36 -31.94
CA ARG A 824 -23.57 -34.61 -32.68
C ARG A 824 -22.56 -34.84 -33.78
N ALA A 825 -21.94 -33.81 -34.31
CA ALA A 825 -20.83 -33.97 -35.26
C ALA A 825 -19.55 -34.56 -34.56
N VAL A 826 -19.36 -34.27 -33.26
CA VAL A 826 -18.27 -34.81 -32.47
C VAL A 826 -18.64 -36.15 -31.77
N GLN A 827 -19.84 -36.20 -31.21
CA GLN A 827 -20.40 -37.36 -30.51
C GLN A 827 -21.82 -37.62 -31.04
N PRO A 828 -22.00 -38.58 -31.98
CA PRO A 828 -23.30 -38.80 -32.64
C PRO A 828 -24.43 -39.25 -31.72
N SER A 829 -24.12 -39.91 -30.61
CA SER A 829 -25.12 -40.46 -29.65
C SER A 829 -24.64 -40.33 -28.22
N GLY A 830 -25.61 -40.26 -27.28
CA GLY A 830 -25.34 -40.21 -25.84
C GLY A 830 -24.65 -41.43 -25.23
N PRO A 831 -24.36 -41.44 -23.94
CA PRO A 831 -24.68 -40.38 -22.97
C PRO A 831 -23.76 -39.15 -23.04
N TYR A 832 -24.33 -37.98 -22.90
CA TYR A 832 -23.59 -36.69 -22.97
C TYR A 832 -23.23 -36.13 -21.59
N ALA A 833 -22.05 -35.52 -21.47
CA ALA A 833 -21.60 -34.80 -20.27
C ALA A 833 -21.55 -33.28 -20.56
N LEU A 834 -22.33 -32.52 -19.81
CA LEU A 834 -22.53 -31.08 -20.01
C LEU A 834 -22.12 -30.31 -18.74
N VAL A 835 -21.30 -29.28 -18.92
CA VAL A 835 -20.88 -28.38 -17.84
C VAL A 835 -21.14 -26.93 -18.31
N GLY A 836 -22.00 -26.22 -17.62
CA GLY A 836 -22.31 -24.82 -17.96
C GLY A 836 -21.96 -23.86 -16.83
N TYR A 837 -21.15 -22.83 -17.13
CA TYR A 837 -20.79 -21.79 -16.20
C TYR A 837 -21.67 -20.54 -16.37
N SER A 838 -22.18 -20.00 -15.27
CA SER A 838 -22.99 -18.78 -15.27
C SER A 838 -24.18 -18.88 -16.25
N PHE A 839 -24.27 -17.99 -17.24
CA PHE A 839 -25.27 -18.05 -18.32
C PHE A 839 -25.22 -19.37 -19.10
N GLY A 840 -24.03 -19.93 -19.32
CA GLY A 840 -23.84 -21.20 -20.00
C GLY A 840 -24.56 -22.38 -19.33
N GLY A 841 -24.84 -22.26 -18.03
CA GLY A 841 -25.65 -23.26 -17.32
C GLY A 841 -27.11 -23.29 -17.78
N LEU A 842 -27.71 -22.15 -18.17
CA LEU A 842 -29.05 -22.11 -18.77
C LEU A 842 -29.05 -22.81 -20.13
N VAL A 843 -28.00 -22.58 -20.93
CA VAL A 843 -27.87 -23.21 -22.24
C VAL A 843 -27.61 -24.70 -22.10
N ALA A 844 -26.74 -25.13 -21.16
CA ALA A 844 -26.50 -26.52 -20.85
C ALA A 844 -27.77 -27.27 -20.42
N PHE A 845 -28.57 -26.59 -19.60
CA PHE A 845 -29.84 -27.12 -19.14
C PHE A 845 -30.84 -27.30 -20.29
N GLU A 846 -30.92 -26.35 -21.21
CA GLU A 846 -31.80 -26.42 -22.39
C GLU A 846 -31.29 -27.50 -23.37
N ILE A 847 -29.96 -27.65 -23.60
CA ILE A 847 -29.37 -28.72 -24.39
C ILE A 847 -29.78 -30.07 -23.80
N ALA A 848 -29.65 -30.25 -22.48
CA ALA A 848 -30.05 -31.46 -21.80
C ALA A 848 -31.54 -31.79 -22.01
N GLN A 849 -32.43 -30.76 -21.96
CA GLN A 849 -33.85 -30.95 -22.24
C GLN A 849 -34.11 -31.39 -23.66
N GLN A 850 -33.45 -30.77 -24.66
CA GLN A 850 -33.62 -31.15 -26.07
C GLN A 850 -33.08 -32.53 -26.36
N LEU A 851 -31.95 -32.92 -25.78
CA LEU A 851 -31.39 -34.27 -25.93
C LEU A 851 -32.26 -35.33 -25.26
N VAL A 852 -32.77 -35.09 -24.05
CA VAL A 852 -33.69 -36.03 -23.36
C VAL A 852 -34.97 -36.15 -24.14
N ALA A 853 -35.54 -35.05 -24.69
CA ALA A 853 -36.74 -35.08 -25.54
C ALA A 853 -36.48 -35.89 -26.86
N ALA A 854 -35.29 -35.90 -27.34
CA ALA A 854 -34.84 -36.74 -28.50
C ALA A 854 -34.50 -38.18 -28.12
N GLY A 855 -34.68 -38.59 -26.85
CA GLY A 855 -34.43 -39.97 -26.40
C GLY A 855 -32.96 -40.25 -26.00
N GLU A 856 -32.13 -39.25 -25.98
CA GLU A 856 -30.73 -39.37 -25.61
C GLU A 856 -30.51 -39.41 -24.08
N LYS A 857 -29.44 -39.99 -23.62
CA LYS A 857 -29.06 -40.04 -22.20
C LYS A 857 -28.05 -38.95 -21.86
N ILE A 858 -28.25 -38.32 -20.68
CA ILE A 858 -27.31 -37.41 -20.10
C ILE A 858 -26.56 -38.09 -18.95
N GLU A 859 -25.24 -38.17 -19.06
CA GLU A 859 -24.35 -38.74 -18.05
C GLU A 859 -24.09 -37.75 -16.92
N LEU A 860 -23.83 -36.49 -17.28
CA LEU A 860 -23.59 -35.38 -16.34
C LEU A 860 -24.26 -34.12 -16.86
N LEU A 861 -25.05 -33.48 -16.02
CA LEU A 861 -25.45 -32.09 -16.17
C LEU A 861 -24.98 -31.31 -14.95
N CYS A 862 -23.93 -30.52 -15.12
CA CYS A 862 -23.38 -29.67 -14.06
C CYS A 862 -23.61 -28.19 -14.37
N LEU A 863 -24.16 -27.48 -13.42
CA LEU A 863 -24.45 -26.04 -13.46
C LEU A 863 -23.56 -25.34 -12.44
N LEU A 864 -22.64 -24.51 -12.92
CA LEU A 864 -21.72 -23.75 -12.08
C LEU A 864 -22.29 -22.34 -11.87
N ASP A 865 -22.78 -22.09 -10.68
CA ASP A 865 -23.38 -20.84 -10.19
C ASP A 865 -24.32 -20.14 -11.20
N THR A 866 -25.25 -20.94 -11.72
CA THR A 866 -26.18 -20.53 -12.76
C THR A 866 -27.45 -19.90 -12.19
N TYR A 867 -27.72 -18.67 -12.61
CA TYR A 867 -28.91 -17.93 -12.17
C TYR A 867 -30.11 -18.20 -13.07
N VAL A 868 -31.28 -18.27 -12.45
CA VAL A 868 -32.57 -18.35 -13.12
C VAL A 868 -33.36 -17.09 -12.79
N ASP A 869 -34.24 -16.64 -13.72
CA ASP A 869 -35.08 -15.44 -13.51
C ASP A 869 -35.88 -15.55 -12.19
N GLU A 870 -35.92 -14.46 -11.42
CA GLU A 870 -36.55 -14.33 -10.09
C GLU A 870 -38.03 -14.79 -10.07
N ARG A 871 -38.73 -14.79 -11.21
CA ARG A 871 -40.11 -15.25 -11.37
C ARG A 871 -40.30 -16.75 -11.09
N TYR A 872 -39.24 -17.53 -11.06
CA TYR A 872 -39.27 -18.94 -10.70
C TYR A 872 -39.14 -19.21 -9.21
N LEU A 873 -38.83 -18.18 -8.43
CA LEU A 873 -38.86 -18.26 -6.97
C LEU A 873 -40.30 -18.56 -6.49
N PRO A 874 -40.52 -19.29 -5.40
CA PRO A 874 -41.78 -19.35 -4.68
C PRO A 874 -42.26 -17.95 -4.36
N TRP A 875 -43.58 -17.71 -4.41
CA TRP A 875 -44.14 -16.36 -4.30
C TRP A 875 -43.78 -15.67 -2.97
N HIS A 876 -43.64 -16.40 -1.88
CA HIS A 876 -43.22 -15.90 -0.57
C HIS A 876 -41.74 -15.53 -0.54
N GLU A 877 -40.85 -16.32 -1.16
CA GLU A 877 -39.45 -16.00 -1.32
C GLU A 877 -39.22 -14.84 -2.31
N TRP A 878 -39.98 -14.81 -3.40
CA TRP A 878 -40.01 -13.67 -4.31
C TRP A 878 -40.43 -12.39 -3.61
N LEU A 879 -41.45 -12.46 -2.73
CA LEU A 879 -41.93 -11.30 -1.96
C LEU A 879 -40.85 -10.84 -0.94
N SER A 880 -40.22 -11.79 -0.21
CA SER A 880 -39.14 -11.50 0.72
C SER A 880 -37.96 -10.83 0.01
N PHE A 881 -37.54 -11.40 -1.11
CA PHE A 881 -36.48 -10.83 -1.97
C PHE A 881 -36.84 -9.43 -2.45
N GLN A 882 -38.06 -9.19 -2.91
CA GLN A 882 -38.51 -7.84 -3.32
C GLN A 882 -38.50 -6.85 -2.14
N CYS A 883 -38.85 -7.29 -0.93
CA CYS A 883 -38.79 -6.48 0.27
C CYS A 883 -37.35 -6.11 0.66
N GLU A 884 -36.42 -7.06 0.59
CA GLU A 884 -35.01 -6.82 0.83
C GLU A 884 -34.39 -5.84 -0.18
N VAL A 885 -34.63 -6.05 -1.46
CA VAL A 885 -34.22 -5.14 -2.54
C VAL A 885 -34.82 -3.74 -2.34
N MET A 886 -36.08 -3.65 -1.91
CA MET A 886 -36.71 -2.37 -1.63
C MET A 886 -36.08 -1.69 -0.41
N ALA A 887 -35.79 -2.45 0.66
CA ALA A 887 -35.15 -1.93 1.86
C ALA A 887 -33.73 -1.40 1.57
N GLU A 888 -32.96 -2.10 0.77
CA GLU A 888 -31.62 -1.63 0.30
C GLU A 888 -31.76 -0.37 -0.55
N ARG A 889 -32.74 -0.33 -1.47
CA ARG A 889 -33.02 0.85 -2.30
C ARG A 889 -33.38 2.07 -1.46
N VAL A 890 -34.21 1.88 -0.44
CA VAL A 890 -34.62 2.95 0.48
C VAL A 890 -33.41 3.41 1.31
N ARG A 891 -32.57 2.50 1.77
CA ARG A 891 -31.30 2.84 2.47
C ARG A 891 -30.39 3.66 1.55
N ALA A 892 -30.11 3.17 0.35
CA ALA A 892 -29.30 3.87 -0.64
C ALA A 892 -29.87 5.25 -1.01
N PHE A 893 -31.20 5.35 -1.19
CA PHE A 893 -31.86 6.63 -1.49
C PHE A 893 -31.76 7.63 -0.33
N ARG A 894 -31.80 7.17 0.92
CA ARG A 894 -31.68 8.04 2.10
C ARG A 894 -30.29 8.63 2.27
N THR A 895 -29.25 7.95 1.81
CA THR A 895 -27.86 8.40 1.90
C THR A 895 -27.46 9.39 0.80
N LEU A 896 -28.25 9.55 -0.27
CA LEU A 896 -27.94 10.42 -1.39
C LEU A 896 -28.30 11.89 -1.14
N SER A 897 -27.47 12.81 -1.66
CA SER A 897 -27.78 14.24 -1.71
C SER A 897 -29.02 14.53 -2.58
N THR A 898 -29.68 15.66 -2.37
CA THR A 898 -30.93 16.02 -3.10
C THR A 898 -30.76 15.99 -4.62
N ARG A 899 -29.60 16.40 -5.12
CA ARG A 899 -29.28 16.41 -6.56
C ARG A 899 -29.05 15.00 -7.11
N SER A 900 -28.42 14.15 -6.32
CA SER A 900 -28.15 12.73 -6.64
C SER A 900 -29.44 11.89 -6.54
N ARG A 901 -30.42 12.24 -5.70
CA ARG A 901 -31.73 11.58 -5.63
C ARG A 901 -32.52 11.70 -6.92
N VAL A 902 -32.46 12.88 -7.56
CA VAL A 902 -33.16 13.11 -8.84
C VAL A 902 -32.50 12.30 -9.96
N ALA A 903 -31.16 12.23 -9.99
CA ALA A 903 -30.43 11.41 -10.95
C ALA A 903 -30.73 9.91 -10.75
N TYR A 904 -30.70 9.42 -9.52
CA TYR A 904 -31.02 8.05 -9.12
C TYR A 904 -32.46 7.66 -9.51
N MET A 905 -33.45 8.55 -9.28
CA MET A 905 -34.83 8.30 -9.69
C MET A 905 -34.98 8.26 -11.21
N LYS A 906 -34.34 9.17 -11.95
CA LYS A 906 -34.33 9.14 -13.42
C LYS A 906 -33.76 7.84 -13.97
N GLU A 907 -32.60 7.43 -13.48
CA GLU A 907 -31.98 6.18 -13.91
C GLU A 907 -32.83 4.94 -13.64
N ARG A 908 -33.51 4.91 -12.50
CA ARG A 908 -34.45 3.81 -12.14
C ARG A 908 -35.70 3.76 -12.95
N VAL A 909 -36.31 4.90 -13.27
CA VAL A 909 -37.51 4.98 -14.14
C VAL A 909 -37.15 4.53 -15.55
N PHE A 910 -35.99 4.98 -16.09
CA PHE A 910 -35.53 4.56 -17.40
C PHE A 910 -35.18 3.07 -17.42
N GLY A 911 -34.50 2.55 -16.41
CA GLY A 911 -34.16 1.12 -16.29
C GLY A 911 -35.37 0.21 -16.11
N ALA A 912 -36.47 0.68 -15.50
CA ALA A 912 -37.75 -0.05 -15.43
C ALA A 912 -38.47 -0.06 -16.79
N ALA A 913 -38.48 1.06 -17.49
CA ALA A 913 -39.04 1.16 -18.86
C ALA A 913 -38.28 0.27 -19.86
N ASP A 914 -36.94 0.20 -19.76
CA ASP A 914 -36.10 -0.64 -20.60
C ASP A 914 -36.35 -2.14 -20.32
N ARG A 915 -36.49 -2.55 -19.05
CA ARG A 915 -36.91 -3.92 -18.72
C ARG A 915 -38.25 -4.32 -19.28
N ILE A 916 -39.23 -3.41 -19.28
CA ILE A 916 -40.55 -3.67 -19.88
C ILE A 916 -40.41 -3.76 -21.41
N ARG A 917 -39.59 -2.92 -22.06
CA ARG A 917 -39.37 -2.97 -23.50
C ARG A 917 -38.58 -4.22 -23.94
N MET A 918 -37.58 -4.67 -23.17
CA MET A 918 -36.91 -5.95 -23.39
C MET A 918 -37.90 -7.13 -23.30
N ARG A 919 -38.83 -7.09 -22.33
CA ARG A 919 -39.85 -8.12 -22.17
C ARG A 919 -40.86 -8.19 -23.30
N LEU A 920 -41.04 -7.10 -24.04
CA LEU A 920 -41.99 -7.04 -25.18
C LEU A 920 -41.28 -7.31 -26.53
N GLY A 921 -40.02 -7.65 -26.55
CA GLY A 921 -39.26 -7.96 -27.78
C GLY A 921 -39.07 -6.75 -28.71
N LYS A 922 -39.26 -5.52 -28.21
CA LYS A 922 -39.45 -4.33 -29.04
C LYS A 922 -38.27 -3.34 -29.01
N MET A 923 -37.05 -3.71 -28.58
CA MET A 923 -35.89 -2.80 -28.79
C MET A 923 -34.53 -3.36 -28.39
N ALA A 924 -33.45 -2.90 -29.06
CA ALA A 924 -32.07 -2.98 -28.59
C ALA A 924 -31.92 -2.22 -27.25
N ALA A 925 -31.38 -2.87 -26.25
CA ALA A 925 -31.07 -2.27 -24.94
C ALA A 925 -30.08 -1.12 -25.10
N ARG A 926 -30.22 -0.07 -24.27
CA ARG A 926 -29.10 0.91 -24.09
C ARG A 926 -27.88 0.16 -23.61
N PRO A 927 -26.66 0.49 -24.13
CA PRO A 927 -25.44 -0.13 -23.64
C PRO A 927 -25.35 0.05 -22.14
N ALA A 928 -25.19 -1.06 -21.40
CA ALA A 928 -24.94 -0.99 -19.98
C ALA A 928 -23.53 -0.42 -19.71
N ALA A 929 -23.34 0.22 -18.57
CA ALA A 929 -22.07 0.86 -18.22
C ALA A 929 -20.86 -0.11 -18.31
N ASP A 930 -21.08 -1.40 -18.04
CA ASP A 930 -20.08 -2.47 -18.09
C ASP A 930 -19.73 -2.94 -19.54
N THR A 931 -20.39 -2.39 -20.57
CA THR A 931 -20.09 -2.66 -21.99
C THR A 931 -19.33 -1.52 -22.66
N GLN A 932 -19.10 -0.41 -21.96
CA GLN A 932 -18.31 0.70 -22.47
C GLN A 932 -16.84 0.26 -22.55
N GLY A 933 -16.24 0.33 -23.75
CA GLY A 933 -14.86 -0.11 -24.01
C GLY A 933 -14.73 -1.49 -24.68
N LEU A 934 -15.81 -2.29 -24.77
CA LEU A 934 -15.76 -3.55 -25.52
C LEU A 934 -15.81 -3.32 -27.04
N PRO A 935 -15.10 -4.14 -27.85
CA PRO A 935 -15.25 -4.18 -29.29
C PRO A 935 -16.73 -4.37 -29.69
N PRO A 936 -17.18 -3.80 -30.84
CA PRO A 936 -18.59 -3.85 -31.23
C PRO A 936 -19.19 -5.26 -31.26
N ALA A 937 -18.43 -6.25 -31.77
CA ALA A 937 -18.87 -7.65 -31.85
C ALA A 937 -19.13 -8.24 -30.47
N LEU A 938 -18.18 -8.11 -29.54
CA LEU A 938 -18.31 -8.62 -28.16
C LEU A 938 -19.44 -7.92 -27.41
N ARG A 939 -19.65 -6.63 -27.67
CA ARG A 939 -20.77 -5.88 -27.11
C ARG A 939 -22.12 -6.44 -27.58
N GLN A 940 -22.25 -6.69 -28.88
CA GLN A 940 -23.46 -7.25 -29.48
C GLN A 940 -23.77 -8.66 -28.98
N VAL A 941 -22.73 -9.52 -28.85
CA VAL A 941 -22.85 -10.87 -28.25
C VAL A 941 -23.36 -10.77 -26.81
N ARG A 942 -22.73 -9.95 -25.97
CA ARG A 942 -23.10 -9.80 -24.56
C ARG A 942 -24.52 -9.28 -24.37
N GLU A 943 -24.94 -8.32 -25.21
CA GLU A 943 -26.32 -7.81 -25.21
C GLU A 943 -27.32 -8.90 -25.61
N SER A 944 -26.98 -9.72 -26.61
CA SER A 944 -27.83 -10.83 -27.06
C SER A 944 -27.97 -11.91 -25.98
N MET A 945 -26.89 -12.25 -25.25
CA MET A 945 -26.92 -13.16 -24.11
C MET A 945 -27.82 -12.65 -22.98
N ARG A 946 -27.78 -11.34 -22.71
CA ARG A 946 -28.69 -10.73 -21.70
C ARG A 946 -30.16 -10.81 -22.09
N VAL A 947 -30.46 -10.62 -23.37
CA VAL A 947 -31.84 -10.77 -23.89
C VAL A 947 -32.27 -12.23 -23.77
N ALA A 948 -31.44 -13.16 -24.19
CA ALA A 948 -31.69 -14.59 -24.08
C ALA A 948 -31.96 -15.03 -22.63
N MET A 949 -31.13 -14.58 -21.70
CA MET A 949 -31.27 -14.87 -20.27
C MET A 949 -32.59 -14.33 -19.71
N ALA A 950 -32.96 -13.10 -20.05
CA ALA A 950 -34.15 -12.45 -19.57
C ALA A 950 -35.46 -13.07 -20.13
N THR A 951 -35.40 -13.71 -21.29
CA THR A 951 -36.54 -14.30 -21.98
C THR A 951 -36.70 -15.79 -21.72
N TYR A 952 -35.65 -16.50 -21.38
CA TYR A 952 -35.64 -17.94 -21.20
C TYR A 952 -36.59 -18.41 -20.07
N ARG A 953 -37.26 -19.59 -20.30
CA ARG A 953 -38.19 -20.22 -19.40
C ARG A 953 -37.85 -21.70 -19.23
N PRO A 954 -37.04 -22.06 -18.15
CA PRO A 954 -36.70 -23.46 -17.92
C PRO A 954 -37.95 -24.30 -17.64
N ARG A 955 -38.10 -25.45 -18.32
CA ARG A 955 -39.16 -26.42 -18.10
C ARG A 955 -38.73 -27.45 -17.09
N ARG A 956 -39.65 -28.29 -16.57
CA ARG A 956 -39.31 -29.42 -15.71
C ARG A 956 -38.37 -30.39 -16.44
N TYR A 957 -37.28 -30.70 -15.82
CA TYR A 957 -36.25 -31.60 -16.35
C TYR A 957 -36.51 -33.05 -15.88
N LEU A 958 -36.57 -34.00 -16.83
CA LEU A 958 -36.88 -35.39 -16.59
C LEU A 958 -35.68 -36.31 -16.79
N GLY A 959 -34.51 -35.77 -17.01
CA GLY A 959 -33.25 -36.53 -17.24
C GLY A 959 -32.54 -36.94 -15.95
N SER A 960 -31.23 -37.00 -15.98
CA SER A 960 -30.36 -37.35 -14.85
C SER A 960 -30.44 -36.29 -13.73
N PRO A 961 -30.01 -36.61 -12.46
CA PRO A 961 -29.86 -35.59 -11.43
C PRO A 961 -28.95 -34.44 -11.86
N ILE A 962 -29.30 -33.21 -11.47
CA ILE A 962 -28.51 -32.01 -11.77
C ILE A 962 -27.46 -31.83 -10.67
N VAL A 963 -26.21 -31.64 -11.04
CA VAL A 963 -25.14 -31.18 -10.12
C VAL A 963 -25.12 -29.67 -10.15
N TYR A 964 -25.37 -29.06 -9.01
CA TYR A 964 -25.38 -27.60 -8.87
C TYR A 964 -24.25 -27.18 -7.93
N VAL A 965 -23.21 -26.57 -8.51
CA VAL A 965 -22.10 -25.98 -7.74
C VAL A 965 -22.38 -24.49 -7.60
N ARG A 966 -22.43 -23.98 -6.36
CA ARG A 966 -22.72 -22.56 -6.09
C ARG A 966 -21.61 -21.89 -5.27
N ALA A 967 -21.41 -20.60 -5.49
CA ALA A 967 -20.61 -19.73 -4.64
C ALA A 967 -21.35 -19.39 -3.33
N SER A 968 -20.61 -19.24 -2.22
CA SER A 968 -21.19 -18.84 -0.93
C SER A 968 -21.40 -17.33 -0.83
N ALA A 969 -20.48 -16.54 -1.38
CA ALA A 969 -20.57 -15.08 -1.41
C ALA A 969 -21.44 -14.63 -2.60
N ARG A 970 -22.33 -13.68 -2.35
CA ARG A 970 -23.24 -13.14 -3.37
C ARG A 970 -23.02 -11.67 -3.53
N GLU A 971 -23.04 -11.22 -4.77
CA GLU A 971 -23.05 -9.80 -5.08
C GLU A 971 -24.42 -9.19 -4.70
N GLY A 972 -24.41 -8.02 -4.08
CA GLY A 972 -25.62 -7.37 -3.56
C GLY A 972 -26.73 -7.23 -4.61
N GLY A 973 -27.94 -7.66 -4.27
CA GLY A 973 -29.14 -7.57 -5.10
C GLY A 973 -29.46 -8.80 -5.96
N GLN A 974 -28.76 -9.92 -5.81
CA GLN A 974 -29.05 -11.19 -6.49
C GLN A 974 -29.72 -12.18 -5.52
N GLY A 975 -30.89 -12.72 -5.93
CA GLY A 975 -31.63 -13.73 -5.17
C GLY A 975 -30.94 -15.13 -5.20
N ASP A 976 -31.30 -16.01 -4.22
CA ASP A 976 -30.83 -17.40 -4.24
C ASP A 976 -31.49 -18.18 -5.41
N PRO A 977 -30.72 -18.66 -6.40
CA PRO A 977 -31.29 -19.43 -7.50
C PRO A 977 -31.60 -20.90 -7.11
N LEU A 978 -31.18 -21.37 -5.95
CA LEU A 978 -31.38 -22.75 -5.50
C LEU A 978 -32.83 -23.18 -5.45
N PRO A 979 -33.78 -22.41 -4.87
CA PRO A 979 -35.21 -22.81 -4.86
C PRO A 979 -35.79 -22.93 -6.26
N ALA A 980 -35.34 -22.08 -7.20
CA ALA A 980 -35.81 -22.16 -8.59
C ALA A 980 -35.29 -23.45 -9.26
N TRP A 981 -34.06 -23.84 -9.05
CA TRP A 981 -33.49 -25.09 -9.56
C TRP A 981 -34.17 -26.32 -8.92
N GLN A 982 -34.48 -26.29 -7.65
CA GLN A 982 -35.23 -27.34 -6.95
C GLN A 982 -36.62 -27.59 -7.57
N ARG A 983 -37.30 -26.55 -8.09
CA ARG A 983 -38.60 -26.68 -8.75
C ARG A 983 -38.57 -27.37 -10.11
N VAL A 984 -37.45 -27.21 -10.84
CA VAL A 984 -37.31 -27.74 -12.20
C VAL A 984 -36.56 -29.06 -12.25
N ALA A 985 -35.75 -29.39 -11.25
CA ALA A 985 -34.98 -30.62 -11.14
C ALA A 985 -35.88 -31.78 -10.63
N ASN A 986 -36.61 -32.44 -11.53
CA ASN A 986 -37.54 -33.52 -11.14
C ASN A 986 -36.83 -34.81 -10.74
N SER A 987 -35.62 -35.06 -11.25
CA SER A 987 -34.82 -36.25 -10.97
C SER A 987 -33.80 -36.06 -9.82
N GLY A 988 -33.87 -34.92 -9.11
CA GLY A 988 -33.00 -34.60 -7.99
C GLY A 988 -31.98 -33.51 -8.30
N LEU A 989 -31.53 -32.80 -7.26
CA LEU A 989 -30.52 -31.73 -7.31
C LEU A 989 -29.45 -32.02 -6.29
N LEU A 990 -28.23 -32.19 -6.75
CA LEU A 990 -27.05 -32.41 -5.92
C LEU A 990 -26.30 -31.08 -5.77
N VAL A 991 -26.37 -30.46 -4.59
CA VAL A 991 -25.81 -29.15 -4.32
C VAL A 991 -24.44 -29.24 -3.67
N LYS A 992 -23.46 -28.52 -4.22
CA LYS A 992 -22.14 -28.28 -3.62
C LYS A 992 -21.95 -26.77 -3.46
N THR A 993 -21.71 -26.32 -2.23
CA THR A 993 -21.33 -24.93 -1.98
C THR A 993 -19.83 -24.82 -1.86
N ILE A 994 -19.25 -23.81 -2.49
CA ILE A 994 -17.82 -23.46 -2.45
C ILE A 994 -17.71 -22.05 -1.90
N ASP A 995 -16.79 -21.83 -0.97
CA ASP A 995 -16.56 -20.51 -0.39
C ASP A 995 -15.89 -19.62 -1.43
N GLY A 996 -16.43 -18.42 -1.65
CA GLY A 996 -15.96 -17.46 -2.66
C GLY A 996 -17.10 -16.79 -3.42
N ALA A 997 -16.74 -15.88 -4.31
CA ALA A 997 -17.66 -15.16 -5.19
C ALA A 997 -17.93 -15.96 -6.50
N HIS A 998 -18.88 -15.47 -7.31
CA HIS A 998 -19.24 -16.05 -8.60
C HIS A 998 -18.05 -16.28 -9.52
N THR A 999 -17.13 -15.34 -9.61
CA THR A 999 -15.94 -15.38 -10.47
C THR A 999 -14.86 -16.32 -9.97
N ASP A 1000 -14.86 -16.64 -8.67
CA ASP A 1000 -13.80 -17.42 -8.04
C ASP A 1000 -13.89 -18.92 -8.37
N LEU A 1001 -15.07 -19.42 -8.80
CA LEU A 1001 -15.29 -20.83 -9.07
C LEU A 1001 -14.42 -21.43 -10.21
N VAL A 1002 -13.93 -20.59 -11.11
CA VAL A 1002 -13.12 -20.99 -12.27
C VAL A 1002 -11.65 -20.53 -12.18
N VAL A 1003 -11.23 -20.05 -10.99
CA VAL A 1003 -9.85 -19.64 -10.68
C VAL A 1003 -9.37 -20.27 -9.37
N GLU A 1004 -8.04 -20.40 -9.19
CA GLU A 1004 -7.45 -20.87 -7.93
C GLU A 1004 -7.73 -19.91 -6.77
N PRO A 1005 -7.92 -20.40 -5.52
CA PRO A 1005 -7.76 -21.81 -5.08
C PRO A 1005 -9.01 -22.70 -5.26
N HIS A 1006 -10.14 -22.15 -5.70
CA HIS A 1006 -11.44 -22.85 -5.76
C HIS A 1006 -11.57 -23.79 -6.96
N LEU A 1007 -10.83 -23.50 -8.02
CA LEU A 1007 -10.78 -24.28 -9.27
C LEU A 1007 -10.53 -25.75 -9.02
N ALA A 1008 -9.54 -26.11 -8.18
CA ALA A 1008 -9.22 -27.48 -7.85
C ALA A 1008 -10.41 -28.23 -7.23
N THR A 1009 -11.19 -27.56 -6.36
CA THR A 1009 -12.39 -28.16 -5.74
C THR A 1009 -13.52 -28.41 -6.74
N VAL A 1010 -13.70 -27.50 -7.72
CA VAL A 1010 -14.66 -27.65 -8.81
C VAL A 1010 -14.24 -28.80 -9.72
N ALA A 1011 -12.97 -28.85 -10.11
CA ALA A 1011 -12.40 -29.89 -10.98
C ALA A 1011 -12.53 -31.29 -10.34
N ASP A 1012 -12.20 -31.44 -9.05
CA ASP A 1012 -12.36 -32.68 -8.30
C ASP A 1012 -13.84 -33.12 -8.24
N THR A 1013 -14.74 -32.17 -7.99
CA THR A 1013 -16.20 -32.47 -7.99
C THR A 1013 -16.68 -32.98 -9.33
N LEU A 1014 -16.22 -32.41 -10.43
CA LEU A 1014 -16.54 -32.86 -11.79
C LEU A 1014 -15.89 -34.23 -12.10
N ALA A 1015 -14.61 -34.41 -11.76
CA ALA A 1015 -13.87 -35.63 -12.01
C ALA A 1015 -14.51 -36.85 -11.33
N ARG A 1016 -14.90 -36.72 -10.05
CA ARG A 1016 -15.62 -37.80 -9.32
C ARG A 1016 -16.95 -38.17 -9.97
N ARG A 1017 -17.70 -37.21 -10.44
CA ARG A 1017 -18.99 -37.41 -11.10
C ARG A 1017 -18.82 -38.04 -12.48
N LEU A 1018 -17.79 -37.73 -13.21
CA LEU A 1018 -17.47 -38.32 -14.51
C LEU A 1018 -16.89 -39.75 -14.37
N ALA A 1019 -16.31 -40.06 -13.22
CA ALA A 1019 -15.87 -41.44 -12.89
C ALA A 1019 -16.99 -42.36 -12.43
N GLY A 1020 -18.23 -41.85 -12.23
CA GLY A 1020 -19.38 -42.66 -11.80
C GLY A 1020 -19.46 -42.88 -10.29
N ALA A 1021 -18.76 -42.04 -9.47
CA ALA A 1021 -18.79 -42.10 -8.01
C ALA A 1021 -19.83 -41.13 -7.41
#